data_fa56e4909ef03245007d204f49fc9d6a
#
_entry.id   fa56e4909ef03245007d204f49fc9d6a
#
_cell.length_a   1.000
_cell.length_b   1.000
_cell.length_c   1.000
_cell.angle_alpha   90.00
_cell.angle_beta   90.00
_cell.angle_gamma   90.00
#
_symmetry.space_group_name_H-M   'P 1'
#
loop_
_entity.id
_entity.type
_entity.pdbx_description
1 polymer ?
#
loop_
_entity_poly.entity_id
_entity_poly.type
_entity_poly.pdbx_seq_one_letter_code
_entity_poly.pdbx_strand_id
1 'polypeptide(L)'
;MPNPLRKIFRIEVVCVAALIALLIFAGSLFIQRSRSSAEAQTLQERHARLRAAMDRNDQSEAESLLRGMITNDPDAFARNNYDYLLARLLQNRRAGAEAGTFFLRVVNRNSPLAGYALWHLAEIARDRGAYPEEQKLLGKFVSQSGDHLLRDRAIERLADSYFKTGHYHYAIDTLQLLPRSRRVALAKIGEAQLAMRRTEEARRTFEAALANGSLDDASLRACAGLDRIDAATGTVLTEAEALRRASVYQFNRSFTEARRHYLILLNNFPQSRKRAEAMFQIGRGYFLDNDFVEAAKWYDRVHDEYPRTEEGEQGFYYVGHCHQSLGDWMRAIARYEAFLKEYPNSDYFGYAHLNAIDTLRSARRFEDALAWAARAQSNGNNPFTVVNGLFQEAKIRMTQGDYAEALARFTALRSRNLNVRGLTATTNAPEVAFMRAYCLEQLGRFDEAIDEYLALPELREGAAGYYGHRASERLRDLGGDSYAGVLVATRRDAFITQARAARAQGAVEAMKSAANQALRFATGATIRDEMLRILRDAYSRLPGYQLPKISIPEVGRTAPIESAATPPSDDSHQTIAGELLFLGLYDEGAPELLQTPIAKSDYAISLPCARGGCASRTVKFSEPLLRSLPEDYRPELLPLEVAEIFYPFPYRDSLARHAAPRGVDPRFALSIARQETRYNPREKSVSAARGLMQFIASTANQIAAQLGLRDFEQDDLYNPDTAILFGSQYMKNLFAEFGSSQAVAASYNGSEDSVRRWIARAGDNDVDRLVIEIAKRETKDYVFKVINFYNAYQAIYPST
;
A
#
# COMPACT_ATOMS: atom_id res chain seq x y z
N MET A 1 -67.51 47.03 -59.87
CA MET A 1 -66.33 47.59 -59.16
C MET A 1 -65.74 46.56 -58.21
N PRO A 2 -64.54 46.02 -58.30
CA PRO A 2 -64.00 45.05 -57.45
C PRO A 2 -63.50 45.74 -56.17
N ASN A 3 -63.86 45.19 -55.06
CA ASN A 3 -63.62 45.63 -53.64
C ASN A 3 -62.10 45.69 -53.30
N PRO A 4 -61.54 46.85 -53.00
CA PRO A 4 -60.09 47.01 -52.74
C PRO A 4 -59.65 46.30 -51.49
N LEU A 5 -60.49 45.94 -50.53
CA LEU A 5 -60.17 45.29 -49.27
C LEU A 5 -59.67 43.82 -49.47
N ARG A 6 -60.02 43.15 -50.54
CA ARG A 6 -59.54 41.79 -50.83
C ARG A 6 -58.08 41.74 -51.35
N LYS A 7 -57.54 42.85 -51.90
CA LYS A 7 -56.16 42.92 -52.35
C LYS A 7 -55.21 43.18 -51.18
N ILE A 8 -55.62 43.94 -50.22
CA ILE A 8 -54.77 44.23 -48.99
C ILE A 8 -54.65 43.00 -48.15
N PHE A 9 -55.73 42.22 -47.88
CA PHE A 9 -55.68 40.96 -47.15
C PHE A 9 -54.82 39.85 -47.79
N ARG A 10 -54.72 39.81 -49.12
CA ARG A 10 -53.84 38.84 -49.80
C ARG A 10 -52.35 39.25 -49.72
N ILE A 11 -52.02 40.51 -49.70
CA ILE A 11 -50.64 40.99 -49.55
C ILE A 11 -50.14 40.75 -48.15
N GLU A 12 -50.94 41.02 -47.11
CA GLU A 12 -50.56 40.73 -45.72
C GLU A 12 -50.39 39.23 -45.48
N VAL A 13 -51.21 38.34 -45.94
CA VAL A 13 -51.11 36.90 -45.86
C VAL A 13 -49.88 36.36 -46.59
N VAL A 14 -49.52 36.92 -47.77
CA VAL A 14 -48.29 36.56 -48.47
C VAL A 14 -47.04 37.05 -47.75
N CYS A 15 -47.07 38.26 -47.14
CA CYS A 15 -45.97 38.81 -46.40
C CYS A 15 -45.75 38.05 -45.13
N VAL A 16 -46.79 37.63 -44.36
CA VAL A 16 -46.69 36.81 -43.19
C VAL A 16 -46.20 35.39 -43.51
N ALA A 17 -46.67 34.79 -44.57
CA ALA A 17 -46.17 33.47 -45.01
C ALA A 17 -44.68 33.51 -45.45
N ALA A 18 -44.28 34.62 -46.15
CA ALA A 18 -42.87 34.82 -46.50
C ALA A 18 -41.98 35.05 -45.25
N LEU A 19 -42.48 35.76 -44.25
CA LEU A 19 -41.74 35.98 -42.98
C LEU A 19 -41.61 34.68 -42.20
N ILE A 20 -42.64 33.85 -42.12
CA ILE A 20 -42.58 32.52 -41.47
C ILE A 20 -41.63 31.59 -42.21
N ALA A 21 -41.66 31.58 -43.56
CA ALA A 21 -40.71 30.80 -44.37
C ALA A 21 -39.27 31.27 -44.17
N LEU A 22 -39.02 32.58 -44.03
CA LEU A 22 -37.70 33.14 -43.72
C LEU A 22 -37.22 32.78 -42.30
N LEU A 23 -38.13 32.79 -41.34
CA LEU A 23 -37.82 32.37 -39.97
C LEU A 23 -37.55 30.87 -39.87
N ILE A 24 -38.27 30.04 -40.59
CA ILE A 24 -38.02 28.59 -40.68
C ILE A 24 -36.68 28.32 -41.37
N PHE A 25 -36.37 29.04 -42.45
CA PHE A 25 -35.10 28.93 -43.17
C PHE A 25 -33.92 29.46 -42.37
N ALA A 26 -34.06 30.56 -41.62
CA ALA A 26 -33.07 31.07 -40.70
C ALA A 26 -32.88 30.13 -39.50
N GLY A 27 -33.96 29.58 -38.96
CA GLY A 27 -33.93 28.56 -37.92
C GLY A 27 -33.26 27.26 -38.36
N SER A 28 -33.53 26.79 -39.59
CA SER A 28 -32.85 25.61 -40.15
C SER A 28 -31.37 25.87 -40.43
N LEU A 29 -31.01 27.06 -40.94
CA LEU A 29 -29.61 27.47 -41.09
C LEU A 29 -28.87 27.64 -39.77
N PHE A 30 -29.56 28.13 -38.74
CA PHE A 30 -28.99 28.24 -37.39
C PHE A 30 -28.80 26.86 -36.76
N ILE A 31 -29.74 25.94 -36.88
CA ILE A 31 -29.66 24.55 -36.47
C ILE A 31 -28.58 23.80 -37.28
N GLN A 32 -28.47 24.04 -38.56
CA GLN A 32 -27.45 23.46 -39.42
C GLN A 32 -26.05 24.03 -39.11
N ARG A 33 -25.94 25.33 -38.80
CA ARG A 33 -24.72 25.99 -38.38
C ARG A 33 -24.31 25.57 -36.94
N SER A 34 -25.25 25.38 -36.02
CA SER A 34 -24.97 24.85 -34.69
C SER A 34 -24.62 23.36 -34.71
N ARG A 35 -25.18 22.57 -35.62
CA ARG A 35 -24.74 21.19 -35.90
C ARG A 35 -23.37 21.16 -36.58
N SER A 36 -23.08 22.01 -37.55
CA SER A 36 -21.74 22.07 -38.19
C SER A 36 -20.64 22.59 -37.24
N SER A 37 -20.95 23.44 -36.27
CA SER A 37 -19.96 23.85 -35.26
C SER A 37 -19.71 22.77 -34.23
N ALA A 38 -20.63 21.83 -34.01
CA ALA A 38 -20.41 20.64 -33.18
C ALA A 38 -19.69 19.51 -33.95
N GLU A 39 -19.79 19.50 -35.30
CA GLU A 39 -19.14 18.50 -36.16
C GLU A 39 -17.67 18.81 -36.52
N ALA A 40 -17.17 20.02 -36.28
CA ALA A 40 -15.85 20.46 -36.74
C ALA A 40 -14.78 20.54 -35.61
N GLN A 41 -14.87 19.71 -34.59
CA GLN A 41 -13.70 19.54 -33.72
C GLN A 41 -12.61 18.77 -34.44
N THR A 42 -11.40 19.34 -34.51
CA THR A 42 -10.25 18.67 -35.09
C THR A 42 -9.94 17.37 -34.33
N LEU A 43 -9.29 16.39 -34.96
CA LEU A 43 -8.86 15.16 -34.31
C LEU A 43 -7.95 15.47 -33.10
N GLN A 44 -7.16 16.54 -33.22
CA GLN A 44 -6.31 17.04 -32.13
C GLN A 44 -7.12 17.48 -30.90
N GLU A 45 -8.19 18.22 -31.07
CA GLU A 45 -9.05 18.67 -29.97
C GLU A 45 -9.78 17.50 -29.30
N ARG A 46 -10.26 16.52 -30.10
CA ARG A 46 -10.88 15.29 -29.57
C ARG A 46 -9.87 14.46 -28.78
N HIS A 47 -8.63 14.34 -29.27
CA HIS A 47 -7.56 13.68 -28.56
C HIS A 47 -7.23 14.38 -27.24
N ALA A 48 -7.13 15.71 -27.22
CA ALA A 48 -6.88 16.48 -26.00
C ALA A 48 -7.98 16.26 -24.95
N ARG A 49 -9.25 16.22 -25.35
CA ARG A 49 -10.37 15.89 -24.46
C ARG A 49 -10.29 14.45 -23.95
N LEU A 50 -9.96 13.50 -24.82
CA LEU A 50 -9.76 12.11 -24.45
C LEU A 50 -8.65 11.97 -23.39
N ARG A 51 -7.51 12.64 -23.61
CA ARG A 51 -6.40 12.67 -22.63
C ARG A 51 -6.84 13.25 -21.31
N ALA A 52 -7.57 14.36 -21.31
CA ALA A 52 -8.08 14.97 -20.08
C ALA A 52 -9.07 14.05 -19.35
N ALA A 53 -9.90 13.27 -20.05
CA ALA A 53 -10.78 12.28 -19.44
C ALA A 53 -9.96 11.11 -18.83
N MET A 54 -8.95 10.60 -19.55
CA MET A 54 -8.05 9.57 -19.02
C MET A 54 -7.28 10.05 -17.78
N ASP A 55 -6.75 11.27 -17.80
CA ASP A 55 -6.01 11.84 -16.66
C ASP A 55 -6.90 12.03 -15.41
N ARG A 56 -8.20 12.29 -15.59
CA ARG A 56 -9.21 12.33 -14.52
C ARG A 56 -9.76 10.95 -14.15
N ASN A 57 -9.35 9.89 -14.84
CA ASN A 57 -9.89 8.53 -14.72
C ASN A 57 -11.41 8.44 -15.02
N ASP A 58 -11.94 9.33 -15.89
CA ASP A 58 -13.32 9.29 -16.36
C ASP A 58 -13.45 8.33 -17.54
N GLN A 59 -13.54 7.03 -17.21
CA GLN A 59 -13.62 5.96 -18.21
C GLN A 59 -14.89 6.05 -19.06
N SER A 60 -15.98 6.60 -18.51
CA SER A 60 -17.25 6.75 -19.23
C SER A 60 -17.16 7.83 -20.30
N GLU A 61 -16.60 9.01 -19.97
CA GLU A 61 -16.36 10.07 -20.96
C GLU A 61 -15.35 9.60 -22.02
N ALA A 62 -14.26 8.94 -21.59
CA ALA A 62 -13.26 8.42 -22.52
C ALA A 62 -13.86 7.42 -23.53
N GLU A 63 -14.69 6.46 -23.08
CA GLU A 63 -15.36 5.51 -23.95
C GLU A 63 -16.32 6.22 -24.91
N SER A 64 -17.11 7.18 -24.44
CA SER A 64 -18.05 7.95 -25.27
C SER A 64 -17.32 8.71 -26.39
N LEU A 65 -16.19 9.35 -26.05
CA LEU A 65 -15.34 10.04 -27.03
C LEU A 65 -14.77 9.08 -28.09
N LEU A 66 -14.26 7.91 -27.65
CA LEU A 66 -13.72 6.89 -28.55
C LEU A 66 -14.81 6.33 -29.52
N ARG A 67 -16.01 6.08 -29.03
CA ARG A 67 -17.13 5.63 -29.83
C ARG A 67 -17.55 6.69 -30.86
N GLY A 68 -17.48 7.96 -30.50
CA GLY A 68 -17.68 9.07 -31.48
C GLY A 68 -16.58 9.14 -32.54
N MET A 69 -15.29 8.93 -32.12
CA MET A 69 -14.15 8.96 -33.06
C MET A 69 -14.21 7.84 -34.10
N ILE A 70 -14.53 6.60 -33.69
CA ILE A 70 -14.64 5.47 -34.63
C ILE A 70 -15.75 5.66 -35.68
N THR A 71 -16.84 6.33 -35.29
CA THR A 71 -17.96 6.62 -36.22
C THR A 71 -17.57 7.67 -37.24
N ASN A 72 -16.77 8.67 -36.85
CA ASN A 72 -16.41 9.81 -37.70
C ASN A 72 -15.26 9.50 -38.67
N ASP A 73 -14.21 8.80 -38.21
CA ASP A 73 -13.06 8.43 -39.05
C ASP A 73 -12.45 7.10 -38.55
N PRO A 74 -12.95 5.95 -39.05
CA PRO A 74 -12.45 4.63 -38.67
C PRO A 74 -10.96 4.42 -38.99
N ASP A 75 -10.43 5.06 -40.02
CA ASP A 75 -9.04 4.89 -40.42
C ASP A 75 -8.10 5.67 -39.51
N ALA A 76 -8.43 6.92 -39.18
CA ALA A 76 -7.69 7.68 -38.17
C ALA A 76 -7.79 7.03 -36.79
N PHE A 77 -8.95 6.47 -36.43
CA PHE A 77 -9.14 5.70 -35.20
C PHE A 77 -8.16 4.54 -35.13
N ALA A 78 -8.06 3.74 -36.20
CA ALA A 78 -7.14 2.60 -36.22
C ALA A 78 -5.66 3.03 -36.27
N ARG A 79 -5.29 4.06 -37.06
CA ARG A 79 -3.91 4.58 -37.13
C ARG A 79 -3.40 5.08 -35.80
N ASN A 80 -4.27 5.58 -34.92
CA ASN A 80 -3.94 6.13 -33.62
C ASN A 80 -4.05 5.10 -32.47
N ASN A 81 -4.23 3.82 -32.76
CA ASN A 81 -4.41 2.75 -31.78
C ASN A 81 -5.55 3.00 -30.77
N TYR A 82 -6.55 3.83 -31.12
CA TYR A 82 -7.70 4.08 -30.23
C TYR A 82 -8.58 2.84 -30.04
N ASP A 83 -8.54 1.86 -30.95
CA ASP A 83 -9.16 0.54 -30.78
C ASP A 83 -8.50 -0.24 -29.62
N TYR A 84 -7.18 -0.13 -29.45
CA TYR A 84 -6.51 -0.71 -28.28
C TYR A 84 -7.00 -0.05 -26.98
N LEU A 85 -7.04 1.28 -26.92
CA LEU A 85 -7.54 1.98 -25.74
C LEU A 85 -9.00 1.64 -25.44
N LEU A 86 -9.87 1.61 -26.46
CA LEU A 86 -11.28 1.22 -26.28
C LEU A 86 -11.40 -0.22 -25.76
N ALA A 87 -10.60 -1.15 -26.28
CA ALA A 87 -10.57 -2.53 -25.80
C ALA A 87 -10.15 -2.63 -24.32
N ARG A 88 -9.17 -1.83 -23.89
CA ARG A 88 -8.73 -1.76 -22.48
C ARG A 88 -9.86 -1.25 -21.57
N LEU A 89 -10.57 -0.17 -21.96
CA LEU A 89 -11.69 0.36 -21.18
C LEU A 89 -12.84 -0.66 -21.09
N LEU A 90 -13.16 -1.35 -22.19
CA LEU A 90 -14.18 -2.39 -22.23
C LEU A 90 -13.78 -3.62 -21.35
N GLN A 91 -12.52 -4.00 -21.36
CA GLN A 91 -12.01 -5.08 -20.49
C GLN A 91 -12.13 -4.70 -19.01
N ASN A 92 -11.79 -3.45 -18.66
CA ASN A 92 -11.90 -2.95 -17.28
C ASN A 92 -13.33 -3.04 -16.73
N ARG A 93 -14.34 -2.80 -17.56
CA ARG A 93 -15.76 -2.97 -17.17
C ARG A 93 -16.32 -4.37 -17.41
N ARG A 94 -15.47 -5.37 -17.63
CA ARG A 94 -15.82 -6.79 -17.85
C ARG A 94 -16.65 -7.07 -19.13
N ALA A 95 -16.60 -6.21 -20.13
CA ALA A 95 -17.19 -6.42 -21.45
C ALA A 95 -16.25 -7.19 -22.40
N GLY A 96 -15.74 -8.36 -21.93
CA GLY A 96 -14.66 -9.10 -22.58
C GLY A 96 -14.94 -9.54 -24.02
N ALA A 97 -16.20 -9.87 -24.38
CA ALA A 97 -16.55 -10.24 -25.75
C ALA A 97 -16.37 -9.06 -26.73
N GLU A 98 -16.80 -7.86 -26.34
CA GLU A 98 -16.65 -6.65 -27.15
C GLU A 98 -15.18 -6.21 -27.18
N ALA A 99 -14.49 -6.21 -26.04
CA ALA A 99 -13.06 -5.92 -25.94
C ALA A 99 -12.24 -6.82 -26.89
N GLY A 100 -12.56 -8.11 -26.93
CA GLY A 100 -11.89 -9.09 -27.79
C GLY A 100 -11.96 -8.71 -29.27
N THR A 101 -13.08 -8.15 -29.74
CA THR A 101 -13.21 -7.73 -31.17
C THR A 101 -12.26 -6.59 -31.52
N PHE A 102 -12.06 -5.64 -30.61
CA PHE A 102 -11.13 -4.53 -30.81
C PHE A 102 -9.66 -4.96 -30.67
N PHE A 103 -9.31 -5.82 -29.69
CA PHE A 103 -7.97 -6.38 -29.63
C PHE A 103 -7.60 -7.18 -30.88
N LEU A 104 -8.53 -7.96 -31.45
CA LEU A 104 -8.29 -8.68 -32.72
C LEU A 104 -8.00 -7.74 -33.89
N ARG A 105 -8.62 -6.57 -33.94
CA ARG A 105 -8.30 -5.54 -34.97
C ARG A 105 -6.85 -5.09 -34.85
N VAL A 106 -6.37 -4.83 -33.61
CA VAL A 106 -4.98 -4.44 -33.31
C VAL A 106 -4.00 -5.53 -33.77
N VAL A 107 -4.29 -6.80 -33.45
CA VAL A 107 -3.46 -7.94 -33.84
C VAL A 107 -3.43 -8.13 -35.38
N ASN A 108 -4.58 -8.01 -36.03
CA ASN A 108 -4.70 -8.30 -37.47
C ASN A 108 -4.01 -7.25 -38.37
N ARG A 109 -3.85 -6.00 -37.91
CA ARG A 109 -3.09 -4.98 -38.63
C ARG A 109 -1.61 -4.91 -38.28
N ASN A 110 -1.10 -5.84 -37.44
CA ASN A 110 0.31 -5.84 -36.97
C ASN A 110 0.74 -4.51 -36.32
N SER A 111 -0.14 -3.93 -35.48
CA SER A 111 0.18 -2.74 -34.69
C SER A 111 1.39 -3.02 -33.77
N PRO A 112 2.22 -2.01 -33.42
CA PRO A 112 3.22 -2.15 -32.36
C PRO A 112 2.65 -2.68 -31.03
N LEU A 113 1.34 -2.49 -30.78
CA LEU A 113 0.62 -2.98 -29.60
C LEU A 113 0.05 -4.39 -29.77
N ALA A 114 0.34 -5.10 -30.88
CA ALA A 114 -0.21 -6.45 -31.12
C ALA A 114 0.19 -7.46 -30.05
N GLY A 115 1.39 -7.37 -29.50
CA GLY A 115 1.85 -8.21 -28.41
C GLY A 115 1.00 -8.04 -27.13
N TYR A 116 0.75 -6.81 -26.72
CA TYR A 116 -0.16 -6.50 -25.60
C TYR A 116 -1.59 -6.93 -25.90
N ALA A 117 -2.08 -6.74 -27.13
CA ALA A 117 -3.43 -7.19 -27.51
C ALA A 117 -3.57 -8.72 -27.43
N LEU A 118 -2.56 -9.50 -27.84
CA LEU A 118 -2.55 -10.97 -27.67
C LEU A 118 -2.57 -11.37 -26.21
N TRP A 119 -1.81 -10.68 -25.36
CA TRP A 119 -1.82 -10.91 -23.90
C TRP A 119 -3.23 -10.73 -23.31
N HIS A 120 -3.91 -9.62 -23.63
CA HIS A 120 -5.26 -9.35 -23.12
C HIS A 120 -6.33 -10.29 -23.69
N LEU A 121 -6.21 -10.68 -24.96
CA LEU A 121 -7.07 -11.74 -25.52
C LEU A 121 -6.91 -13.05 -24.75
N ALA A 122 -5.67 -13.42 -24.38
CA ALA A 122 -5.42 -14.60 -23.57
C ALA A 122 -6.01 -14.47 -22.14
N GLU A 123 -6.00 -13.25 -21.55
CA GLU A 123 -6.68 -12.98 -20.28
C GLU A 123 -8.18 -13.23 -20.38
N ILE A 124 -8.82 -12.67 -21.41
CA ILE A 124 -10.25 -12.85 -21.67
C ILE A 124 -10.59 -14.33 -21.89
N ALA A 125 -9.73 -15.10 -22.56
CA ALA A 125 -9.92 -16.55 -22.76
C ALA A 125 -9.82 -17.31 -21.43
N ARG A 126 -8.84 -16.99 -20.58
CA ARG A 126 -8.68 -17.58 -19.24
C ARG A 126 -9.89 -17.31 -18.35
N ASP A 127 -10.39 -16.08 -18.31
CA ASP A 127 -11.53 -15.67 -17.48
C ASP A 127 -12.81 -16.47 -17.84
N ARG A 128 -12.90 -16.96 -19.07
CA ARG A 128 -13.97 -17.85 -19.55
C ARG A 128 -13.67 -19.33 -19.35
N GLY A 129 -12.50 -19.69 -18.83
CA GLY A 129 -12.03 -21.08 -18.73
C GLY A 129 -11.66 -21.72 -20.07
N ALA A 130 -11.51 -20.92 -21.14
CA ALA A 130 -11.20 -21.38 -22.50
C ALA A 130 -9.69 -21.63 -22.68
N TYR A 131 -9.11 -22.55 -21.89
CA TYR A 131 -7.68 -22.84 -21.88
C TYR A 131 -7.08 -23.17 -23.27
N PRO A 132 -7.73 -23.94 -24.17
CA PRO A 132 -7.18 -24.17 -25.51
C PRO A 132 -7.02 -22.89 -26.33
N GLU A 133 -7.94 -21.93 -26.19
CA GLU A 133 -7.86 -20.61 -26.84
C GLU A 133 -6.73 -19.77 -26.21
N GLU A 134 -6.62 -19.75 -24.89
CA GLU A 134 -5.51 -19.11 -24.19
C GLU A 134 -4.16 -19.64 -24.64
N GLN A 135 -3.99 -20.97 -24.71
CA GLN A 135 -2.76 -21.64 -25.16
C GLN A 135 -2.40 -21.23 -26.59
N LYS A 136 -3.38 -21.15 -27.50
CA LYS A 136 -3.18 -20.73 -28.90
C LYS A 136 -2.69 -19.26 -28.97
N LEU A 137 -3.32 -18.35 -28.19
CA LEU A 137 -2.99 -16.95 -28.16
C LEU A 137 -1.61 -16.68 -27.56
N LEU A 138 -1.31 -17.30 -26.40
CA LEU A 138 0.00 -17.20 -25.75
C LEU A 138 1.11 -17.88 -26.57
N GLY A 139 0.84 -19.02 -27.19
CA GLY A 139 1.78 -19.67 -28.11
C GLY A 139 2.14 -18.77 -29.29
N LYS A 140 1.14 -18.12 -29.91
CA LYS A 140 1.38 -17.11 -30.95
C LYS A 140 2.22 -15.94 -30.42
N PHE A 141 1.87 -15.42 -29.23
CA PHE A 141 2.63 -14.35 -28.61
C PHE A 141 4.09 -14.74 -28.38
N VAL A 142 4.37 -15.87 -27.72
CA VAL A 142 5.73 -16.33 -27.39
C VAL A 142 6.57 -16.55 -28.63
N SER A 143 5.99 -17.07 -29.73
CA SER A 143 6.69 -17.28 -31.00
C SER A 143 7.06 -15.99 -31.74
N GLN A 144 6.33 -14.88 -31.51
CA GLN A 144 6.50 -13.61 -32.19
C GLN A 144 7.19 -12.52 -31.34
N SER A 145 7.27 -12.71 -30.01
CA SER A 145 7.53 -11.62 -29.07
C SER A 145 8.99 -11.25 -28.84
N GLY A 146 9.98 -11.87 -29.49
CA GLY A 146 11.42 -11.51 -29.37
C GLY A 146 11.86 -11.19 -27.93
N ASP A 147 12.13 -9.92 -27.64
CA ASP A 147 12.49 -9.34 -26.34
C ASP A 147 11.33 -8.62 -25.62
N HIS A 148 10.09 -8.83 -26.05
CA HIS A 148 8.92 -8.16 -25.47
C HIS A 148 8.83 -8.32 -23.95
N LEU A 149 8.52 -7.24 -23.23
CA LEU A 149 8.51 -7.15 -21.77
C LEU A 149 7.68 -8.25 -21.08
N LEU A 150 6.58 -8.67 -21.69
CA LEU A 150 5.70 -9.71 -21.16
C LEU A 150 6.10 -11.13 -21.55
N ARG A 151 7.17 -11.34 -22.32
CA ARG A 151 7.51 -12.66 -22.89
C ARG A 151 7.70 -13.74 -21.82
N ASP A 152 8.51 -13.48 -20.81
CA ASP A 152 8.76 -14.43 -19.72
C ASP A 152 7.47 -14.76 -18.95
N ARG A 153 6.64 -13.75 -18.69
CA ARG A 153 5.33 -13.92 -18.04
C ARG A 153 4.36 -14.73 -18.92
N ALA A 154 4.41 -14.53 -20.22
CA ALA A 154 3.58 -15.29 -21.16
C ALA A 154 4.01 -16.77 -21.23
N ILE A 155 5.32 -17.06 -21.16
CA ILE A 155 5.86 -18.43 -21.05
C ILE A 155 5.39 -19.10 -19.76
N GLU A 156 5.54 -18.44 -18.60
CA GLU A 156 5.06 -18.96 -17.31
C GLU A 156 3.56 -19.26 -17.35
N ARG A 157 2.76 -18.33 -17.88
CA ARG A 157 1.31 -18.46 -17.96
C ARG A 157 0.85 -19.53 -18.96
N LEU A 158 1.54 -19.66 -20.09
CA LEU A 158 1.28 -20.72 -21.07
C LEU A 158 1.55 -22.11 -20.45
N ALA A 159 2.65 -22.25 -19.71
CA ALA A 159 2.96 -23.46 -19.00
C ALA A 159 1.89 -23.79 -17.95
N ASP A 160 1.45 -22.80 -17.16
CA ASP A 160 0.37 -23.00 -16.18
C ASP A 160 -0.95 -23.42 -16.84
N SER A 161 -1.27 -22.90 -18.02
CA SER A 161 -2.42 -23.30 -18.82
C SER A 161 -2.30 -24.77 -19.28
N TYR A 162 -1.11 -25.21 -19.70
CA TYR A 162 -0.84 -26.61 -20.00
C TYR A 162 -0.92 -27.52 -18.77
N PHE A 163 -0.48 -27.05 -17.60
CA PHE A 163 -0.65 -27.78 -16.34
C PHE A 163 -2.13 -28.04 -16.03
N LYS A 164 -2.96 -27.00 -16.11
CA LYS A 164 -4.41 -27.09 -15.83
C LYS A 164 -5.15 -28.04 -16.77
N THR A 165 -4.64 -28.21 -17.98
CA THR A 165 -5.21 -29.16 -18.97
C THR A 165 -4.54 -30.51 -18.98
N GLY A 166 -3.57 -30.80 -18.08
CA GLY A 166 -2.87 -32.07 -17.97
C GLY A 166 -1.81 -32.32 -19.05
N HIS A 167 -1.47 -31.31 -19.84
CA HIS A 167 -0.49 -31.42 -20.93
C HIS A 167 0.92 -31.13 -20.41
N TYR A 168 1.39 -31.92 -19.44
CA TYR A 168 2.64 -31.71 -18.71
C TYR A 168 3.90 -31.68 -19.61
N HIS A 169 3.90 -32.43 -20.70
CA HIS A 169 5.00 -32.41 -21.67
C HIS A 169 5.17 -31.02 -22.27
N TYR A 170 4.08 -30.40 -22.76
CA TYR A 170 4.13 -29.06 -23.32
C TYR A 170 4.46 -28.01 -22.25
N ALA A 171 4.07 -28.22 -21.01
CA ALA A 171 4.44 -27.33 -19.90
C ALA A 171 5.97 -27.34 -19.69
N ILE A 172 6.60 -28.52 -19.70
CA ILE A 172 8.07 -28.66 -19.58
C ILE A 172 8.78 -27.94 -20.73
N ASP A 173 8.40 -28.24 -21.98
CA ASP A 173 9.01 -27.63 -23.16
C ASP A 173 8.88 -26.10 -23.14
N THR A 174 7.74 -25.60 -22.71
CA THR A 174 7.48 -24.16 -22.57
C THR A 174 8.37 -23.53 -21.50
N LEU A 175 8.47 -24.12 -20.30
CA LEU A 175 9.30 -23.60 -19.22
C LEU A 175 10.80 -23.63 -19.53
N GLN A 176 11.25 -24.54 -20.39
CA GLN A 176 12.63 -24.61 -20.83
C GLN A 176 13.07 -23.44 -21.73
N LEU A 177 12.10 -22.62 -22.23
CA LEU A 177 12.38 -21.38 -22.95
C LEU A 177 12.86 -20.27 -21.99
N LEU A 178 12.66 -20.41 -20.70
CA LEU A 178 13.17 -19.49 -19.68
C LEU A 178 14.64 -19.78 -19.34
N PRO A 179 15.39 -18.78 -18.86
CA PRO A 179 16.75 -19.00 -18.38
C PRO A 179 16.82 -20.06 -17.28
N ARG A 180 17.82 -20.94 -17.32
CA ARG A 180 18.04 -21.98 -16.30
C ARG A 180 18.22 -21.45 -14.87
N SER A 181 18.54 -20.17 -14.70
CA SER A 181 18.62 -19.49 -13.41
C SER A 181 17.23 -19.24 -12.77
N ARG A 182 16.15 -19.39 -13.52
CA ARG A 182 14.77 -19.26 -13.04
C ARG A 182 14.37 -20.48 -12.22
N ARG A 183 14.66 -20.44 -10.92
CA ARG A 183 14.40 -21.56 -9.98
C ARG A 183 12.92 -21.95 -9.88
N VAL A 184 11.99 -20.99 -9.99
CA VAL A 184 10.55 -21.26 -10.02
C VAL A 184 10.20 -22.14 -11.23
N ALA A 185 10.81 -21.88 -12.40
CA ALA A 185 10.61 -22.73 -13.58
C ALA A 185 11.14 -24.15 -13.35
N LEU A 186 12.31 -24.30 -12.71
CA LEU A 186 12.83 -25.62 -12.33
C LEU A 186 11.88 -26.35 -11.38
N ALA A 187 11.35 -25.69 -10.36
CA ALA A 187 10.39 -26.31 -9.44
C ALA A 187 9.12 -26.79 -10.17
N LYS A 188 8.55 -25.96 -11.07
CA LYS A 188 7.40 -26.35 -11.90
C LYS A 188 7.72 -27.49 -12.87
N ILE A 189 8.91 -27.52 -13.48
CA ILE A 189 9.35 -28.67 -14.30
C ILE A 189 9.41 -29.94 -13.47
N GLY A 190 9.95 -29.90 -12.25
CA GLY A 190 9.93 -31.03 -11.32
C GLY A 190 8.53 -31.53 -11.00
N GLU A 191 7.58 -30.61 -10.77
CA GLU A 191 6.16 -30.94 -10.55
C GLU A 191 5.54 -31.65 -11.78
N ALA A 192 5.81 -31.16 -13.00
CA ALA A 192 5.36 -31.81 -14.24
C ALA A 192 5.96 -33.19 -14.43
N GLN A 193 7.27 -33.32 -14.18
CA GLN A 193 7.95 -34.62 -14.24
C GLN A 193 7.36 -35.63 -13.24
N LEU A 194 7.07 -35.17 -12.01
CA LEU A 194 6.42 -35.98 -10.99
C LEU A 194 5.00 -36.41 -11.39
N ALA A 195 4.20 -35.54 -11.98
CA ALA A 195 2.88 -35.83 -12.51
C ALA A 195 2.93 -36.87 -13.65
N MET A 196 4.02 -36.89 -14.43
CA MET A 196 4.31 -37.88 -15.47
C MET A 196 4.95 -39.17 -14.92
N ARG A 197 5.07 -39.32 -13.60
CA ARG A 197 5.71 -40.45 -12.90
C ARG A 197 7.20 -40.61 -13.22
N ARG A 198 7.89 -39.54 -13.64
CA ARG A 198 9.34 -39.52 -13.88
C ARG A 198 10.08 -39.15 -12.59
N THR A 199 10.00 -40.02 -11.58
CA THR A 199 10.39 -39.71 -10.19
C THR A 199 11.86 -39.31 -10.06
N GLU A 200 12.79 -40.03 -10.71
CA GLU A 200 14.22 -39.74 -10.60
C GLU A 200 14.63 -38.44 -11.33
N GLU A 201 13.94 -38.11 -12.41
CA GLU A 201 14.15 -36.83 -13.09
C GLU A 201 13.63 -35.67 -12.22
N ALA A 202 12.43 -35.82 -11.64
CA ALA A 202 11.80 -34.87 -10.74
C ALA A 202 12.69 -34.59 -9.53
N ARG A 203 13.24 -35.63 -8.87
CA ARG A 203 14.16 -35.49 -7.73
C ARG A 203 15.35 -34.61 -8.09
N ARG A 204 16.06 -34.93 -9.18
CA ARG A 204 17.22 -34.14 -9.64
C ARG A 204 16.86 -32.69 -9.92
N THR A 205 15.68 -32.44 -10.51
CA THR A 205 15.21 -31.09 -10.85
C THR A 205 14.86 -30.29 -9.59
N PHE A 206 14.21 -30.92 -8.60
CA PHE A 206 13.92 -30.27 -7.31
C PHE A 206 15.20 -29.96 -6.51
N GLU A 207 16.19 -30.89 -6.50
CA GLU A 207 17.48 -30.66 -5.86
C GLU A 207 18.24 -29.50 -6.52
N ALA A 208 18.20 -29.38 -7.84
CA ALA A 208 18.74 -28.24 -8.57
C ALA A 208 18.04 -26.91 -8.20
N ALA A 209 16.72 -26.95 -7.99
CA ALA A 209 15.97 -25.80 -7.52
C ALA A 209 16.36 -25.37 -6.09
N LEU A 210 16.87 -26.28 -5.26
CA LEU A 210 17.31 -26.00 -3.88
C LEU A 210 18.79 -25.61 -3.76
N ALA A 211 19.59 -25.73 -4.84
CA ALA A 211 21.05 -25.70 -4.77
C ALA A 211 21.65 -24.40 -4.16
N ASN A 212 20.96 -23.24 -4.24
CA ASN A 212 21.47 -21.97 -3.74
C ASN A 212 21.13 -21.65 -2.27
N GLY A 213 20.42 -22.55 -1.56
CA GLY A 213 20.07 -22.36 -0.15
C GLY A 213 19.00 -21.31 0.13
N SER A 214 18.31 -20.76 -0.88
CA SER A 214 17.21 -19.82 -0.68
C SER A 214 16.00 -20.49 -0.01
N LEU A 215 15.18 -19.67 0.68
CA LEU A 215 13.97 -20.10 1.38
C LEU A 215 12.67 -19.65 0.67
N ASP A 216 12.76 -19.27 -0.61
CA ASP A 216 11.69 -18.69 -1.42
C ASP A 216 10.62 -19.71 -1.88
N ASP A 217 9.70 -19.25 -2.74
CA ASP A 217 8.60 -20.08 -3.26
C ASP A 217 9.08 -21.25 -4.11
N ALA A 218 10.18 -21.09 -4.84
CA ALA A 218 10.79 -22.18 -5.59
C ALA A 218 11.28 -23.30 -4.66
N SER A 219 11.91 -22.92 -3.53
CA SER A 219 12.35 -23.87 -2.50
C SER A 219 11.17 -24.57 -1.83
N LEU A 220 10.09 -23.83 -1.56
CA LEU A 220 8.86 -24.42 -0.98
C LEU A 220 8.27 -25.50 -1.89
N ARG A 221 8.10 -25.21 -3.18
CA ARG A 221 7.60 -26.16 -4.18
C ARG A 221 8.52 -27.40 -4.30
N ALA A 222 9.84 -27.15 -4.33
CA ALA A 222 10.83 -28.23 -4.44
C ALA A 222 10.81 -29.15 -3.20
N CYS A 223 10.73 -28.60 -1.98
CA CYS A 223 10.60 -29.38 -0.76
C CYS A 223 9.32 -30.23 -0.75
N ALA A 224 8.19 -29.64 -1.14
CA ALA A 224 6.92 -30.38 -1.23
C ALA A 224 6.97 -31.52 -2.25
N GLY A 225 7.64 -31.30 -3.39
CA GLY A 225 7.86 -32.34 -4.40
C GLY A 225 8.76 -33.47 -3.88
N LEU A 226 9.88 -33.14 -3.24
CA LEU A 226 10.79 -34.12 -2.63
C LEU A 226 10.10 -34.90 -1.51
N ASP A 227 9.29 -34.27 -0.68
CA ASP A 227 8.52 -34.95 0.39
C ASP A 227 7.57 -36.02 -0.18
N ARG A 228 6.90 -35.75 -1.31
CA ARG A 228 6.04 -36.73 -2.01
C ARG A 228 6.86 -37.91 -2.55
N ILE A 229 8.04 -37.62 -3.10
CA ILE A 229 8.93 -38.68 -3.61
C ILE A 229 9.43 -39.55 -2.45
N ASP A 230 9.92 -38.94 -1.36
CA ASP A 230 10.49 -39.66 -0.21
C ASP A 230 9.42 -40.50 0.52
N ALA A 231 8.19 -39.99 0.63
CA ALA A 231 7.07 -40.75 1.17
C ALA A 231 6.72 -41.97 0.33
N ALA A 232 6.84 -41.86 -1.00
CA ALA A 232 6.57 -42.97 -1.93
C ALA A 232 7.70 -44.03 -1.99
N THR A 233 8.95 -43.60 -1.75
CA THR A 233 10.14 -44.46 -1.86
C THR A 233 10.66 -44.96 -0.50
N GLY A 234 10.13 -44.46 0.62
CA GLY A 234 10.61 -44.80 1.95
C GLY A 234 12.01 -44.22 2.26
N THR A 235 12.44 -43.15 1.58
CA THR A 235 13.75 -42.54 1.75
C THR A 235 13.91 -41.93 3.15
N VAL A 236 14.98 -42.29 3.86
CA VAL A 236 15.32 -41.73 5.14
C VAL A 236 16.15 -40.46 4.93
N LEU A 237 15.73 -39.33 5.52
CA LEU A 237 16.41 -38.07 5.40
C LEU A 237 17.69 -38.01 6.24
N THR A 238 18.71 -37.37 5.75
CA THR A 238 19.87 -36.96 6.55
C THR A 238 19.51 -35.78 7.47
N GLU A 239 20.34 -35.50 8.50
CA GLU A 239 20.17 -34.36 9.39
C GLU A 239 20.10 -33.05 8.61
N ALA A 240 21.00 -32.86 7.64
CA ALA A 240 21.07 -31.63 6.84
C ALA A 240 19.82 -31.43 5.97
N GLU A 241 19.26 -32.48 5.41
CA GLU A 241 18.03 -32.43 4.60
C GLU A 241 16.82 -32.11 5.47
N ALA A 242 16.68 -32.78 6.61
CA ALA A 242 15.59 -32.52 7.56
C ALA A 242 15.62 -31.07 8.04
N LEU A 243 16.80 -30.56 8.45
CA LEU A 243 16.95 -29.16 8.88
C LEU A 243 16.65 -28.17 7.76
N ARG A 244 17.18 -28.41 6.55
CA ARG A 244 16.95 -27.53 5.39
C ARG A 244 15.45 -27.44 5.04
N ARG A 245 14.74 -28.58 4.97
CA ARG A 245 13.30 -28.60 4.66
C ARG A 245 12.51 -27.94 5.79
N ALA A 246 12.83 -28.22 7.06
CA ALA A 246 12.21 -27.56 8.21
C ALA A 246 12.34 -26.04 8.10
N SER A 247 13.53 -25.53 7.77
CA SER A 247 13.79 -24.08 7.62
C SER A 247 13.01 -23.46 6.45
N VAL A 248 12.93 -24.16 5.29
CA VAL A 248 12.13 -23.72 4.13
C VAL A 248 10.64 -23.61 4.51
N TYR A 249 10.08 -24.65 5.13
CA TYR A 249 8.69 -24.66 5.55
C TYR A 249 8.41 -23.62 6.63
N GLN A 250 9.30 -23.49 7.63
CA GLN A 250 9.20 -22.50 8.70
C GLN A 250 9.18 -21.07 8.15
N PHE A 251 10.10 -20.75 7.23
CA PHE A 251 10.14 -19.45 6.56
C PHE A 251 8.83 -19.15 5.81
N ASN A 252 8.30 -20.14 5.09
CA ASN A 252 7.08 -20.02 4.29
C ASN A 252 5.78 -20.17 5.11
N ARG A 253 5.87 -20.25 6.45
CA ARG A 253 4.75 -20.41 7.37
C ARG A 253 3.93 -21.70 7.17
N SER A 254 4.51 -22.72 6.55
CA SER A 254 3.97 -24.09 6.49
C SER A 254 4.38 -24.82 7.77
N PHE A 255 3.84 -24.37 8.92
CA PHE A 255 4.35 -24.77 10.22
C PHE A 255 4.12 -26.27 10.53
N THR A 256 3.08 -26.88 9.99
CA THR A 256 2.84 -28.31 10.16
C THR A 256 3.95 -29.15 9.53
N GLU A 257 4.32 -28.83 8.29
CA GLU A 257 5.42 -29.48 7.58
C GLU A 257 6.77 -29.18 8.24
N ALA A 258 6.99 -27.95 8.68
CA ALA A 258 8.19 -27.55 9.42
C ALA A 258 8.35 -28.39 10.70
N ARG A 259 7.28 -28.51 11.54
CA ARG A 259 7.26 -29.32 12.75
C ARG A 259 7.58 -30.79 12.47
N ARG A 260 7.01 -31.36 11.39
CA ARG A 260 7.30 -32.74 10.98
C ARG A 260 8.80 -32.96 10.75
N HIS A 261 9.45 -32.06 10.03
CA HIS A 261 10.88 -32.17 9.73
C HIS A 261 11.78 -31.89 10.95
N TYR A 262 11.42 -30.93 11.83
CA TYR A 262 12.13 -30.75 13.10
C TYR A 262 12.00 -31.96 14.01
N LEU A 263 10.82 -32.63 14.04
CA LEU A 263 10.64 -33.89 14.79
C LEU A 263 11.47 -35.03 14.22
N ILE A 264 11.65 -35.14 12.90
CA ILE A 264 12.59 -36.09 12.29
C ILE A 264 14.02 -35.85 12.82
N LEU A 265 14.46 -34.57 12.89
CA LEU A 265 15.76 -34.22 13.42
C LEU A 265 15.87 -34.63 14.91
N LEU A 266 14.90 -34.32 15.73
CA LEU A 266 14.91 -34.63 17.16
C LEU A 266 14.91 -36.15 17.44
N ASN A 267 14.17 -36.95 16.66
CA ASN A 267 14.02 -38.37 16.88
C ASN A 267 15.18 -39.20 16.30
N ASN A 268 15.66 -38.83 15.11
CA ASN A 268 16.65 -39.64 14.40
C ASN A 268 18.10 -39.20 14.69
N PHE A 269 18.31 -37.98 15.18
CA PHE A 269 19.64 -37.41 15.42
C PHE A 269 19.78 -36.90 16.86
N PRO A 270 19.82 -37.81 17.86
CA PRO A 270 19.85 -37.44 19.29
C PRO A 270 21.12 -36.67 19.69
N GLN A 271 22.19 -36.75 18.89
CA GLN A 271 23.45 -36.04 19.15
C GLN A 271 23.58 -34.72 18.35
N SER A 272 22.55 -34.31 17.65
CA SER A 272 22.56 -33.07 16.89
C SER A 272 22.77 -31.84 17.81
N ARG A 273 23.65 -30.94 17.39
CA ARG A 273 23.81 -29.63 18.03
C ARG A 273 22.66 -28.67 17.78
N LYS A 274 21.74 -29.03 16.84
CA LYS A 274 20.59 -28.23 16.44
C LYS A 274 19.31 -28.55 17.20
N ARG A 275 19.38 -29.36 18.27
CA ARG A 275 18.19 -29.80 19.02
C ARG A 275 17.49 -28.64 19.73
N ALA A 276 18.22 -27.76 20.40
CA ALA A 276 17.65 -26.58 21.09
C ALA A 276 16.94 -25.68 20.05
N GLU A 277 17.60 -25.35 18.94
CA GLU A 277 17.02 -24.59 17.82
C GLU A 277 15.73 -25.27 17.29
N ALA A 278 15.77 -26.57 17.03
CA ALA A 278 14.61 -27.30 16.52
C ALA A 278 13.41 -27.26 17.48
N MET A 279 13.63 -27.48 18.78
CA MET A 279 12.58 -27.37 19.80
C MET A 279 11.99 -25.97 19.90
N PHE A 280 12.85 -24.96 19.89
CA PHE A 280 12.41 -23.55 19.91
C PHE A 280 11.59 -23.21 18.67
N GLN A 281 12.03 -23.64 17.47
CA GLN A 281 11.29 -23.39 16.21
C GLN A 281 9.95 -24.13 16.15
N ILE A 282 9.84 -25.33 16.74
CA ILE A 282 8.54 -26.01 16.90
C ILE A 282 7.61 -25.16 17.77
N GLY A 283 8.10 -24.70 18.94
CA GLY A 283 7.33 -23.79 19.83
C GLY A 283 6.91 -22.52 19.11
N ARG A 284 7.83 -21.91 18.32
CA ARG A 284 7.55 -20.72 17.54
C ARG A 284 6.50 -20.97 16.43
N GLY A 285 6.52 -22.14 15.79
CA GLY A 285 5.50 -22.52 14.82
C GLY A 285 4.11 -22.59 15.45
N TYR A 286 3.95 -23.22 16.59
CA TYR A 286 2.70 -23.23 17.36
C TYR A 286 2.27 -21.83 17.81
N PHE A 287 3.22 -21.02 18.30
CA PHE A 287 2.94 -19.64 18.70
C PHE A 287 2.37 -18.79 17.55
N LEU A 288 2.94 -18.94 16.33
CA LEU A 288 2.51 -18.22 15.14
C LEU A 288 1.22 -18.77 14.52
N ASP A 289 0.84 -20.00 14.87
CA ASP A 289 -0.46 -20.62 14.59
C ASP A 289 -1.54 -20.27 15.65
N ASN A 290 -1.17 -19.46 16.67
CA ASN A 290 -1.98 -19.12 17.85
C ASN A 290 -2.33 -20.32 18.76
N ASP A 291 -1.63 -21.45 18.63
CA ASP A 291 -1.72 -22.56 19.57
C ASP A 291 -0.76 -22.32 20.75
N PHE A 292 -1.15 -21.38 21.61
CA PHE A 292 -0.31 -20.94 22.73
C PHE A 292 -0.11 -22.02 23.80
N VAL A 293 -0.99 -23.02 23.85
CA VAL A 293 -0.85 -24.15 24.80
C VAL A 293 0.30 -25.06 24.39
N GLU A 294 0.32 -25.49 23.13
CA GLU A 294 1.43 -26.32 22.62
C GLU A 294 2.73 -25.51 22.53
N ALA A 295 2.65 -24.23 22.15
CA ALA A 295 3.81 -23.35 22.15
C ALA A 295 4.48 -23.29 23.53
N ALA A 296 3.71 -23.09 24.61
CA ALA A 296 4.24 -23.04 25.98
C ALA A 296 4.93 -24.34 26.38
N LYS A 297 4.37 -25.52 26.04
CA LYS A 297 5.00 -26.82 26.33
C LYS A 297 6.38 -26.97 25.67
N TRP A 298 6.48 -26.57 24.37
CA TRP A 298 7.75 -26.66 23.66
C TRP A 298 8.77 -25.65 24.14
N TYR A 299 8.35 -24.45 24.53
CA TYR A 299 9.20 -23.44 25.12
C TYR A 299 9.68 -23.82 26.53
N ASP A 300 8.83 -24.39 27.37
CA ASP A 300 9.26 -24.94 28.65
C ASP A 300 10.26 -26.09 28.44
N ARG A 301 9.99 -26.99 27.53
CA ARG A 301 10.88 -28.11 27.24
C ARG A 301 12.27 -27.67 26.77
N VAL A 302 12.37 -26.67 25.86
CA VAL A 302 13.71 -26.18 25.45
C VAL A 302 14.47 -25.50 26.60
N HIS A 303 13.77 -24.80 27.48
CA HIS A 303 14.38 -24.24 28.68
C HIS A 303 14.87 -25.31 29.63
N ASP A 304 14.05 -26.33 29.95
CA ASP A 304 14.40 -27.41 30.89
C ASP A 304 15.60 -28.24 30.38
N GLU A 305 15.65 -28.55 29.07
CA GLU A 305 16.73 -29.34 28.47
C GLU A 305 18.01 -28.53 28.17
N TYR A 306 17.86 -27.20 27.86
CA TYR A 306 18.94 -26.33 27.37
C TYR A 306 18.91 -24.92 27.99
N PRO A 307 18.87 -24.75 29.34
CA PRO A 307 18.67 -23.45 29.98
C PRO A 307 19.77 -22.42 29.73
N ARG A 308 20.98 -22.88 29.31
CA ARG A 308 22.14 -22.00 29.07
C ARG A 308 22.32 -21.58 27.62
N THR A 309 21.39 -22.00 26.73
CA THR A 309 21.40 -21.58 25.33
C THR A 309 20.50 -20.36 25.15
N GLU A 310 20.70 -19.65 24.05
CA GLU A 310 19.84 -18.53 23.68
C GLU A 310 18.38 -18.99 23.51
N GLU A 311 18.18 -20.17 22.91
CA GLU A 311 16.84 -20.74 22.69
C GLU A 311 16.13 -21.10 24.00
N GLY A 312 16.90 -21.57 25.01
CA GLY A 312 16.38 -21.86 26.37
C GLY A 312 15.93 -20.60 27.08
N GLU A 313 16.76 -19.55 27.09
CA GLU A 313 16.43 -18.24 27.65
C GLU A 313 15.21 -17.61 26.94
N GLN A 314 15.20 -17.59 25.60
CA GLN A 314 14.08 -17.08 24.81
C GLN A 314 12.80 -17.90 25.07
N GLY A 315 12.90 -19.23 25.13
CA GLY A 315 11.78 -20.11 25.43
C GLY A 315 11.14 -19.74 26.76
N PHE A 316 11.95 -19.59 27.83
CA PHE A 316 11.46 -19.23 29.16
C PHE A 316 10.68 -17.89 29.17
N TYR A 317 11.20 -16.89 28.46
CA TYR A 317 10.51 -15.61 28.26
C TYR A 317 9.19 -15.75 27.49
N TYR A 318 9.18 -16.52 26.38
CA TYR A 318 8.00 -16.67 25.53
C TYR A 318 6.87 -17.46 26.19
N VAL A 319 7.14 -18.32 27.20
CA VAL A 319 6.08 -18.94 28.01
C VAL A 319 5.19 -17.88 28.68
N GLY A 320 5.80 -16.79 29.18
CA GLY A 320 5.07 -15.64 29.72
C GLY A 320 4.11 -15.03 28.68
N HIS A 321 4.57 -14.90 27.43
CA HIS A 321 3.72 -14.43 26.32
C HIS A 321 2.58 -15.41 25.97
N CYS A 322 2.82 -16.72 26.01
CA CYS A 322 1.79 -17.71 25.78
C CYS A 322 0.68 -17.58 26.83
N HIS A 323 1.02 -17.53 28.12
CA HIS A 323 0.05 -17.33 29.20
C HIS A 323 -0.71 -16.00 29.07
N GLN A 324 0.00 -14.92 28.69
CA GLN A 324 -0.63 -13.62 28.44
C GLN A 324 -1.66 -13.70 27.30
N SER A 325 -1.33 -14.40 26.21
CA SER A 325 -2.22 -14.57 25.05
C SER A 325 -3.44 -15.44 25.38
N LEU A 326 -3.30 -16.41 26.29
CA LEU A 326 -4.39 -17.24 26.81
C LEU A 326 -5.27 -16.53 27.86
N GLY A 327 -4.91 -15.30 28.28
CA GLY A 327 -5.62 -14.59 29.35
C GLY A 327 -5.32 -15.14 30.77
N ASP A 328 -4.35 -16.03 30.90
CA ASP A 328 -3.88 -16.54 32.21
C ASP A 328 -2.86 -15.57 32.83
N TRP A 329 -3.44 -14.44 33.29
CA TRP A 329 -2.65 -13.32 33.79
C TRP A 329 -1.72 -13.71 34.96
N MET A 330 -2.19 -14.58 35.84
CA MET A 330 -1.42 -14.96 37.03
C MET A 330 -0.18 -15.79 36.68
N ARG A 331 -0.33 -16.77 35.75
CA ARG A 331 0.83 -17.54 35.27
C ARG A 331 1.78 -16.69 34.45
N ALA A 332 1.27 -15.76 33.66
CA ALA A 332 2.12 -14.85 32.90
C ALA A 332 3.00 -13.99 33.83
N ILE A 333 2.41 -13.39 34.87
CA ILE A 333 3.13 -12.56 35.84
C ILE A 333 4.17 -13.39 36.58
N ALA A 334 3.81 -14.57 37.10
CA ALA A 334 4.74 -15.48 37.81
C ALA A 334 5.90 -15.88 36.88
N ARG A 335 5.66 -16.11 35.59
CA ARG A 335 6.72 -16.44 34.62
C ARG A 335 7.68 -15.28 34.41
N TYR A 336 7.17 -14.06 34.23
CA TYR A 336 8.01 -12.87 34.07
C TYR A 336 8.82 -12.59 35.35
N GLU A 337 8.25 -12.82 36.50
CA GLU A 337 8.98 -12.66 37.76
C GLU A 337 10.13 -13.69 37.93
N ALA A 338 9.88 -14.95 37.56
CA ALA A 338 10.90 -15.99 37.54
C ALA A 338 11.99 -15.66 36.51
N PHE A 339 11.62 -15.19 35.32
CA PHE A 339 12.57 -14.77 34.28
C PHE A 339 13.51 -13.66 34.78
N LEU A 340 12.96 -12.60 35.38
CA LEU A 340 13.76 -11.49 35.91
C LEU A 340 14.77 -11.93 36.98
N LYS A 341 14.43 -12.98 37.74
CA LYS A 341 15.32 -13.55 38.77
C LYS A 341 16.41 -14.43 38.16
N GLU A 342 16.09 -15.23 37.15
CA GLU A 342 16.99 -16.22 36.56
C GLU A 342 17.95 -15.58 35.54
N TYR A 343 17.44 -14.59 34.76
CA TYR A 343 18.16 -13.92 33.67
C TYR A 343 18.27 -12.40 33.87
N PRO A 344 18.93 -11.90 34.95
CA PRO A 344 18.98 -10.47 35.29
C PRO A 344 19.75 -9.62 34.26
N ASN A 345 20.58 -10.24 33.41
CA ASN A 345 21.41 -9.57 32.40
C ASN A 345 20.89 -9.80 30.99
N SER A 346 19.72 -10.40 30.84
CA SER A 346 19.10 -10.68 29.54
C SER A 346 18.74 -9.41 28.78
N ASP A 347 18.84 -9.47 27.44
CA ASP A 347 18.28 -8.44 26.54
C ASP A 347 16.74 -8.31 26.68
N TYR A 348 16.08 -9.36 27.18
CA TYR A 348 14.64 -9.39 27.45
C TYR A 348 14.25 -8.82 28.82
N PHE A 349 15.21 -8.48 29.68
CA PHE A 349 14.95 -8.04 31.06
C PHE A 349 13.98 -6.86 31.13
N GLY A 350 14.23 -5.80 30.35
CA GLY A 350 13.36 -4.63 30.28
C GLY A 350 11.99 -4.94 29.70
N TYR A 351 11.93 -5.83 28.72
CA TYR A 351 10.67 -6.28 28.11
C TYR A 351 9.85 -7.15 29.06
N ALA A 352 10.48 -7.97 29.89
CA ALA A 352 9.78 -8.76 30.93
C ALA A 352 9.07 -7.84 31.93
N HIS A 353 9.74 -6.73 32.39
CA HIS A 353 9.09 -5.72 33.21
C HIS A 353 7.88 -5.07 32.51
N LEU A 354 8.04 -4.67 31.24
CA LEU A 354 6.99 -4.04 30.45
C LEU A 354 5.78 -4.96 30.30
N ASN A 355 6.02 -6.23 29.93
CA ASN A 355 4.96 -7.21 29.72
C ASN A 355 4.24 -7.59 31.02
N ALA A 356 4.95 -7.64 32.16
CA ALA A 356 4.31 -7.85 33.45
C ALA A 356 3.37 -6.69 33.81
N ILE A 357 3.80 -5.43 33.60
CA ILE A 357 2.94 -4.25 33.82
C ILE A 357 1.73 -4.29 32.87
N ASP A 358 1.93 -4.55 31.60
CA ASP A 358 0.84 -4.64 30.61
C ASP A 358 -0.14 -5.78 30.93
N THR A 359 0.36 -6.90 31.47
CA THR A 359 -0.46 -8.04 31.93
C THR A 359 -1.32 -7.62 33.12
N LEU A 360 -0.75 -6.95 34.12
CA LEU A 360 -1.47 -6.44 35.30
C LEU A 360 -2.52 -5.41 34.93
N ARG A 361 -2.23 -4.52 33.99
CA ARG A 361 -3.19 -3.55 33.44
C ARG A 361 -4.35 -4.25 32.71
N SER A 362 -4.05 -5.29 31.91
CA SER A 362 -5.09 -6.09 31.23
C SER A 362 -5.99 -6.85 32.24
N ALA A 363 -5.43 -7.27 33.35
CA ALA A 363 -6.15 -7.86 34.48
C ALA A 363 -6.87 -6.83 35.38
N ARG A 364 -6.81 -5.53 35.05
CA ARG A 364 -7.32 -4.38 35.83
C ARG A 364 -6.77 -4.29 37.28
N ARG A 365 -5.60 -4.88 37.50
CA ARG A 365 -4.88 -4.81 38.76
C ARG A 365 -3.95 -3.59 38.80
N PHE A 366 -4.55 -2.39 38.83
CA PHE A 366 -3.82 -1.12 38.65
C PHE A 366 -2.83 -0.83 39.77
N GLU A 367 -3.17 -1.15 41.03
CA GLU A 367 -2.24 -0.91 42.14
C GLU A 367 -0.99 -1.81 42.05
N ASP A 368 -1.16 -3.08 41.67
CA ASP A 368 -0.04 -3.97 41.42
C ASP A 368 0.81 -3.53 40.22
N ALA A 369 0.16 -3.02 39.18
CA ALA A 369 0.82 -2.47 38.00
C ALA A 369 1.66 -1.22 38.36
N LEU A 370 1.14 -0.33 39.23
CA LEU A 370 1.87 0.82 39.77
C LEU A 370 3.07 0.39 40.61
N ALA A 371 2.87 -0.59 41.50
CA ALA A 371 3.98 -1.14 42.31
C ALA A 371 5.08 -1.75 41.43
N TRP A 372 4.70 -2.48 40.36
CA TRP A 372 5.66 -3.02 39.40
C TRP A 372 6.36 -1.94 38.58
N ALA A 373 5.64 -0.89 38.16
CA ALA A 373 6.22 0.25 37.49
C ALA A 373 7.24 0.99 38.39
N ALA A 374 6.93 1.16 39.66
CA ALA A 374 7.86 1.73 40.63
C ALA A 374 9.12 0.83 40.82
N ARG A 375 8.95 -0.50 40.85
CA ARG A 375 10.09 -1.46 40.87
C ARG A 375 10.95 -1.34 39.62
N ALA A 376 10.35 -1.18 38.45
CA ALA A 376 11.05 -0.96 37.20
C ALA A 376 11.84 0.37 37.22
N GLN A 377 11.27 1.44 37.77
CA GLN A 377 11.91 2.75 37.90
C GLN A 377 13.10 2.72 38.87
N SER A 378 13.09 1.89 39.93
CA SER A 378 14.20 1.75 40.88
C SER A 378 15.43 1.05 40.31
N ASN A 379 15.34 0.43 39.12
CA ASN A 379 16.45 -0.24 38.45
C ASN A 379 17.34 0.77 37.69
N GLY A 380 18.08 1.59 38.43
CA GLY A 380 18.90 2.68 37.91
C GLY A 380 19.98 2.27 36.87
N ASN A 381 20.34 0.98 36.81
CA ASN A 381 21.36 0.46 35.89
C ASN A 381 20.82 0.22 34.48
N ASN A 382 19.49 0.24 34.28
CA ASN A 382 18.85 0.04 32.98
C ASN A 382 17.94 1.22 32.62
N PRO A 383 18.43 2.21 31.84
CA PRO A 383 17.66 3.41 31.48
C PRO A 383 16.37 3.08 30.72
N PHE A 384 16.35 2.01 29.92
CA PHE A 384 15.15 1.53 29.22
C PHE A 384 14.04 1.15 30.23
N THR A 385 14.39 0.39 31.27
CA THR A 385 13.44 -0.05 32.29
C THR A 385 12.89 1.11 33.11
N VAL A 386 13.76 2.07 33.46
CA VAL A 386 13.37 3.28 34.21
C VAL A 386 12.36 4.13 33.42
N VAL A 387 12.67 4.45 32.16
CA VAL A 387 11.77 5.28 31.32
C VAL A 387 10.47 4.57 31.04
N ASN A 388 10.50 3.26 30.76
CA ASN A 388 9.27 2.48 30.56
C ASN A 388 8.42 2.41 31.82
N GLY A 389 9.00 2.23 32.98
CA GLY A 389 8.26 2.25 34.24
C GLY A 389 7.52 3.57 34.44
N LEU A 390 8.20 4.70 34.22
CA LEU A 390 7.60 6.03 34.31
C LEU A 390 6.51 6.26 33.26
N PHE A 391 6.72 5.78 32.04
CA PHE A 391 5.74 5.89 30.96
C PHE A 391 4.50 5.03 31.23
N GLN A 392 4.67 3.82 31.74
CA GLN A 392 3.54 2.96 32.11
C GLN A 392 2.75 3.53 33.30
N GLU A 393 3.43 4.13 34.30
CA GLU A 393 2.75 4.84 35.38
C GLU A 393 1.85 5.97 34.85
N ALA A 394 2.37 6.81 33.92
CA ALA A 394 1.59 7.86 33.28
C ALA A 394 0.33 7.31 32.60
N LYS A 395 0.45 6.20 31.84
CA LYS A 395 -0.70 5.55 31.18
C LYS A 395 -1.73 4.99 32.17
N ILE A 396 -1.26 4.39 33.27
CA ILE A 396 -2.16 3.87 34.32
C ILE A 396 -2.94 5.03 34.93
N ARG A 397 -2.28 6.15 35.29
CA ARG A 397 -2.93 7.34 35.83
C ARG A 397 -3.99 7.92 34.87
N MET A 398 -3.68 7.97 33.56
CA MET A 398 -4.66 8.36 32.56
C MET A 398 -5.88 7.41 32.54
N THR A 399 -5.66 6.11 32.66
CA THR A 399 -6.77 5.12 32.68
C THR A 399 -7.63 5.27 33.94
N GLN A 400 -7.05 5.72 35.06
CA GLN A 400 -7.77 6.03 36.29
C GLN A 400 -8.45 7.42 36.27
N GLY A 401 -8.26 8.24 35.21
CA GLY A 401 -8.77 9.61 35.12
C GLY A 401 -7.94 10.62 35.90
N ASP A 402 -6.80 10.21 36.46
CA ASP A 402 -5.90 11.08 37.24
C ASP A 402 -4.92 11.79 36.28
N TYR A 403 -5.48 12.75 35.53
CA TYR A 403 -4.70 13.50 34.54
C TYR A 403 -3.65 14.44 35.16
N ALA A 404 -3.81 14.83 36.44
CA ALA A 404 -2.84 15.66 37.15
C ALA A 404 -1.54 14.86 37.39
N GLU A 405 -1.65 13.64 37.93
CA GLU A 405 -0.51 12.78 38.14
C GLU A 405 0.09 12.31 36.81
N ALA A 406 -0.76 11.99 35.81
CA ALA A 406 -0.27 11.65 34.44
C ALA A 406 0.58 12.79 33.85
N LEU A 407 0.12 14.04 33.95
CA LEU A 407 0.85 15.23 33.51
C LEU A 407 2.20 15.38 34.23
N ALA A 408 2.24 15.12 35.54
CA ALA A 408 3.49 15.14 36.32
C ALA A 408 4.49 14.08 35.79
N ARG A 409 4.02 12.87 35.46
CA ARG A 409 4.87 11.77 34.92
C ARG A 409 5.37 12.09 33.49
N PHE A 410 4.50 12.61 32.62
CA PHE A 410 4.93 13.06 31.29
C PHE A 410 5.91 14.25 31.39
N THR A 411 5.75 15.14 32.35
CA THR A 411 6.69 16.25 32.59
C THR A 411 8.06 15.71 33.05
N ALA A 412 8.08 14.71 33.90
CA ALA A 412 9.31 14.03 34.30
C ALA A 412 9.98 13.30 33.12
N LEU A 413 9.20 12.67 32.22
CA LEU A 413 9.71 12.04 30.99
C LEU A 413 10.35 13.04 30.04
N ARG A 414 9.80 14.27 29.90
CA ARG A 414 10.36 15.33 29.04
C ARG A 414 11.81 15.67 29.39
N SER A 415 12.19 15.56 30.66
CA SER A 415 13.56 15.82 31.14
C SER A 415 14.53 14.66 30.94
N ARG A 416 14.06 13.47 30.50
CA ARG A 416 14.87 12.28 30.30
C ARG A 416 15.41 12.17 28.89
N ASN A 417 16.52 11.48 28.71
CA ASN A 417 17.00 11.11 27.40
C ASN A 417 16.13 9.97 26.84
N LEU A 418 15.28 10.26 25.88
CA LEU A 418 14.39 9.31 25.20
C LEU A 418 15.03 8.66 23.95
N ASN A 419 16.27 9.03 23.60
CA ASN A 419 17.01 8.49 22.45
C ASN A 419 17.98 7.36 22.83
N VAL A 420 17.69 6.60 23.88
CA VAL A 420 18.49 5.44 24.29
C VAL A 420 18.13 4.24 23.42
N ARG A 421 19.12 3.38 23.10
CA ARG A 421 18.91 2.16 22.31
C ARG A 421 17.77 1.31 22.90
N GLY A 422 16.71 1.08 22.15
CA GLY A 422 15.51 0.37 22.60
C GLY A 422 14.40 1.26 23.16
N LEU A 423 14.68 2.47 23.65
CA LEU A 423 13.68 3.39 24.23
C LEU A 423 12.70 3.94 23.20
N THR A 424 13.17 4.21 21.99
CA THR A 424 12.32 4.60 20.85
C THR A 424 11.24 3.53 20.51
N ALA A 425 11.30 2.38 21.18
CA ALA A 425 10.35 1.30 21.01
C ALA A 425 9.01 1.53 21.72
N THR A 426 8.98 2.27 22.85
CA THR A 426 7.78 2.40 23.69
C THR A 426 7.25 3.82 23.75
N THR A 427 8.11 4.84 23.69
CA THR A 427 7.74 6.25 23.66
C THR A 427 8.81 7.10 22.95
N ASN A 428 8.47 8.33 22.63
CA ASN A 428 9.33 9.32 21.98
C ASN A 428 8.98 10.74 22.43
N ALA A 429 9.86 11.71 22.17
CA ALA A 429 9.66 13.08 22.61
C ALA A 429 8.37 13.75 22.06
N PRO A 430 7.99 13.61 20.77
CA PRO A 430 6.70 14.09 20.27
C PRO A 430 5.49 13.49 20.99
N GLU A 431 5.52 12.18 21.27
CA GLU A 431 4.44 11.49 22.02
C GLU A 431 4.29 12.07 23.44
N VAL A 432 5.40 12.22 24.14
CA VAL A 432 5.41 12.80 25.49
C VAL A 432 4.88 14.24 25.49
N ALA A 433 5.31 15.07 24.53
CA ALA A 433 4.83 16.44 24.42
C ALA A 433 3.32 16.49 24.10
N PHE A 434 2.84 15.67 23.16
CA PHE A 434 1.44 15.57 22.84
C PHE A 434 0.58 15.12 24.03
N MET A 435 1.02 14.08 24.77
CA MET A 435 0.29 13.58 25.92
C MET A 435 0.27 14.56 27.09
N ARG A 436 1.27 15.44 27.24
CA ARG A 436 1.21 16.56 28.17
C ARG A 436 0.11 17.53 27.78
N ALA A 437 0.06 17.95 26.51
CA ALA A 437 -1.02 18.81 26.02
C ALA A 437 -2.40 18.18 26.19
N TYR A 438 -2.51 16.88 25.91
CA TYR A 438 -3.74 16.11 26.13
C TYR A 438 -4.18 16.11 27.62
N CYS A 439 -3.25 15.88 28.55
CA CYS A 439 -3.55 15.96 29.99
C CYS A 439 -4.00 17.38 30.42
N LEU A 440 -3.35 18.43 29.91
CA LEU A 440 -3.74 19.82 30.16
C LEU A 440 -5.16 20.12 29.67
N GLU A 441 -5.49 19.63 28.48
CA GLU A 441 -6.84 19.71 27.90
C GLU A 441 -7.89 19.04 28.82
N GLN A 442 -7.62 17.79 29.25
CA GLN A 442 -8.51 17.04 30.14
C GLN A 442 -8.68 17.69 31.53
N LEU A 443 -7.70 18.50 31.97
CA LEU A 443 -7.76 19.30 33.20
C LEU A 443 -8.45 20.66 33.02
N GLY A 444 -8.94 20.98 31.80
CA GLY A 444 -9.53 22.28 31.47
C GLY A 444 -8.53 23.45 31.39
N ARG A 445 -7.20 23.15 31.36
CA ARG A 445 -6.12 24.13 31.24
C ARG A 445 -5.87 24.43 29.75
N PHE A 446 -6.92 24.92 29.07
CA PHE A 446 -6.96 25.00 27.60
C PHE A 446 -5.91 25.91 27.00
N ASP A 447 -5.59 27.05 27.64
CA ASP A 447 -4.58 27.99 27.09
C ASP A 447 -3.19 27.33 27.02
N GLU A 448 -2.81 26.62 28.08
CA GLU A 448 -1.56 25.86 28.13
C GLU A 448 -1.58 24.65 27.19
N ALA A 449 -2.71 23.97 27.05
CA ALA A 449 -2.87 22.87 26.10
C ALA A 449 -2.69 23.35 24.66
N ILE A 450 -3.30 24.49 24.29
CA ILE A 450 -3.18 25.10 22.97
C ILE A 450 -1.70 25.44 22.67
N ASP A 451 -0.99 26.04 23.61
CA ASP A 451 0.43 26.40 23.44
C ASP A 451 1.31 25.15 23.25
N GLU A 452 1.12 24.07 24.04
CA GLU A 452 1.85 22.83 23.87
C GLU A 452 1.50 22.11 22.54
N TYR A 453 0.24 22.12 22.10
CA TYR A 453 -0.14 21.59 20.78
C TYR A 453 0.50 22.38 19.63
N LEU A 454 0.54 23.71 19.71
CA LEU A 454 1.16 24.57 18.71
C LEU A 454 2.69 24.41 18.64
N ALA A 455 3.33 23.98 19.71
CA ALA A 455 4.76 23.70 19.74
C ALA A 455 5.16 22.42 18.97
N LEU A 456 4.20 21.52 18.68
CA LEU A 456 4.44 20.30 17.90
C LEU A 456 4.49 20.59 16.40
N PRO A 457 5.53 20.22 15.66
CA PRO A 457 5.63 20.44 14.21
C PRO A 457 4.70 19.52 13.43
N GLU A 458 3.83 20.10 12.58
CA GLU A 458 2.81 19.34 11.81
C GLU A 458 3.39 18.57 10.61
N LEU A 459 4.46 19.07 9.99
CA LEU A 459 4.85 18.66 8.63
C LEU A 459 6.10 17.75 8.58
N ARG A 460 6.55 17.22 9.71
CA ARG A 460 7.67 16.30 9.78
C ARG A 460 7.28 14.85 9.49
N GLU A 461 8.27 14.02 9.17
CA GLU A 461 8.06 12.58 9.02
C GLU A 461 7.98 11.86 10.39
N GLY A 462 7.43 10.65 10.39
CA GLY A 462 7.40 9.76 11.55
C GLY A 462 6.53 10.26 12.70
N ALA A 463 7.00 10.05 13.93
CA ALA A 463 6.25 10.41 15.14
C ALA A 463 6.00 11.93 15.26
N ALA A 464 6.96 12.75 14.88
CA ALA A 464 6.83 14.20 14.98
C ALA A 464 5.70 14.73 14.08
N GLY A 465 5.64 14.30 12.83
CA GLY A 465 4.57 14.67 11.92
C GLY A 465 3.22 14.12 12.34
N TYR A 466 3.19 12.85 12.79
CA TYR A 466 1.96 12.24 13.29
C TYR A 466 1.36 13.05 14.44
N TYR A 467 2.13 13.30 15.51
CA TYR A 467 1.61 14.02 16.68
C TYR A 467 1.38 15.51 16.39
N GLY A 468 2.14 16.15 15.50
CA GLY A 468 1.88 17.50 15.05
C GLY A 468 0.55 17.63 14.29
N HIS A 469 0.24 16.64 13.45
CA HIS A 469 -1.04 16.57 12.74
C HIS A 469 -2.21 16.32 13.70
N ARG A 470 -2.06 15.35 14.64
CA ARG A 470 -3.03 15.09 15.70
C ARG A 470 -3.27 16.32 16.56
N ALA A 471 -2.20 17.05 16.91
CA ALA A 471 -2.33 18.34 17.63
C ALA A 471 -3.18 19.35 16.87
N SER A 472 -3.02 19.42 15.54
CA SER A 472 -3.85 20.31 14.70
C SER A 472 -5.32 19.87 14.64
N GLU A 473 -5.59 18.55 14.69
CA GLU A 473 -6.97 18.03 14.80
C GLU A 473 -7.57 18.38 16.17
N ARG A 474 -6.83 18.20 17.28
CA ARG A 474 -7.29 18.59 18.62
C ARG A 474 -7.58 20.08 18.73
N LEU A 475 -6.73 20.95 18.12
CA LEU A 475 -6.99 22.38 18.04
C LEU A 475 -8.30 22.72 17.29
N ARG A 476 -8.62 21.95 16.24
CA ARG A 476 -9.89 22.12 15.51
C ARG A 476 -11.09 21.63 16.33
N ASP A 477 -10.93 20.52 17.05
CA ASP A 477 -11.98 19.98 17.94
C ASP A 477 -12.28 20.95 19.11
N LEU A 478 -11.22 21.49 19.74
CA LEU A 478 -11.35 22.54 20.78
C LEU A 478 -12.04 23.81 20.25
N GLY A 479 -11.94 24.09 18.96
CA GLY A 479 -12.66 25.18 18.31
C GLY A 479 -14.19 25.05 18.38
N GLY A 480 -14.73 23.87 18.62
CA GLY A 480 -16.16 23.59 18.84
C GLY A 480 -16.61 23.71 20.29
N ASP A 481 -15.70 23.81 21.27
CA ASP A 481 -16.02 24.02 22.69
C ASP A 481 -16.44 25.48 22.97
N SER A 482 -17.31 25.66 23.97
CA SER A 482 -17.83 27.00 24.28
C SER A 482 -16.79 27.96 24.88
N TYR A 483 -15.87 27.45 25.71
CA TYR A 483 -14.83 28.26 26.35
C TYR A 483 -13.50 28.18 25.59
N ALA A 484 -13.02 26.96 25.30
CA ALA A 484 -11.79 26.77 24.56
C ALA A 484 -11.88 27.34 23.13
N GLY A 485 -13.07 27.31 22.52
CA GLY A 485 -13.31 27.86 21.18
C GLY A 485 -13.02 29.36 21.07
N VAL A 486 -13.25 30.14 22.14
CA VAL A 486 -12.87 31.58 22.18
C VAL A 486 -11.36 31.74 22.16
N LEU A 487 -10.64 30.94 22.95
CA LEU A 487 -9.17 30.94 22.96
C LEU A 487 -8.58 30.53 21.60
N VAL A 488 -9.10 29.46 21.02
CA VAL A 488 -8.72 28.96 19.69
C VAL A 488 -8.96 30.02 18.61
N ALA A 489 -10.15 30.67 18.59
CA ALA A 489 -10.45 31.74 17.64
C ALA A 489 -9.49 32.93 17.80
N THR A 490 -9.22 33.33 19.04
CA THR A 490 -8.30 34.44 19.34
C THR A 490 -6.89 34.15 18.82
N ARG A 491 -6.35 32.93 19.07
CA ARG A 491 -5.02 32.53 18.58
C ARG A 491 -4.97 32.46 17.05
N ARG A 492 -6.01 31.84 16.43
CA ARG A 492 -6.15 31.79 14.98
C ARG A 492 -6.09 33.17 14.33
N ASP A 493 -6.94 34.08 14.82
CA ASP A 493 -7.09 35.42 14.23
C ASP A 493 -5.83 36.26 14.44
N ALA A 494 -5.12 36.05 15.55
CA ALA A 494 -3.79 36.65 15.78
C ALA A 494 -2.77 36.18 14.73
N PHE A 495 -2.70 34.87 14.43
CA PHE A 495 -1.78 34.34 13.40
C PHE A 495 -2.14 34.84 11.99
N ILE A 496 -3.45 34.92 11.65
CA ILE A 496 -3.89 35.47 10.35
C ILE A 496 -3.44 36.93 10.23
N THR A 497 -3.63 37.75 11.28
CA THR A 497 -3.22 39.14 11.32
C THR A 497 -1.70 39.30 11.21
N GLN A 498 -0.94 38.47 11.93
CA GLN A 498 0.52 38.42 11.85
C GLN A 498 1.01 38.03 10.45
N ALA A 499 0.41 37.02 9.80
CA ALA A 499 0.77 36.61 8.45
C ALA A 499 0.56 37.76 7.43
N ARG A 500 -0.55 38.50 7.54
CA ARG A 500 -0.85 39.63 6.68
C ARG A 500 0.14 40.81 6.91
N ALA A 501 0.42 41.12 8.16
CA ALA A 501 1.40 42.15 8.52
C ALA A 501 2.82 41.80 8.05
N ALA A 502 3.25 40.56 8.28
CA ALA A 502 4.55 40.07 7.83
C ALA A 502 4.68 40.14 6.30
N ARG A 503 3.61 39.81 5.56
CA ARG A 503 3.59 39.93 4.09
C ARG A 503 3.75 41.40 3.64
N ALA A 504 3.03 42.31 4.27
CA ALA A 504 3.14 43.76 3.97
C ALA A 504 4.58 44.31 4.22
N GLN A 505 5.26 43.76 5.23
CA GLN A 505 6.64 44.11 5.57
C GLN A 505 7.72 43.36 4.78
N GLY A 506 7.33 42.30 4.02
CA GLY A 506 8.27 41.42 3.34
C GLY A 506 9.11 40.54 4.28
N ALA A 507 8.65 40.28 5.50
CA ALA A 507 9.34 39.54 6.54
C ALA A 507 9.11 38.01 6.33
N VAL A 508 9.95 37.36 5.50
CA VAL A 508 9.75 36.02 4.95
C VAL A 508 9.56 34.96 6.03
N GLU A 509 10.41 34.87 7.04
CA GLU A 509 10.30 33.88 8.11
C GLU A 509 9.03 34.07 8.96
N ALA A 510 8.64 35.31 9.24
CA ALA A 510 7.40 35.63 9.94
C ALA A 510 6.17 35.27 9.10
N MET A 511 6.21 35.46 7.77
CA MET A 511 5.17 35.02 6.84
C MET A 511 4.97 33.50 6.92
N LYS A 512 6.07 32.72 6.83
CA LYS A 512 6.05 31.26 6.93
C LYS A 512 5.48 30.77 8.25
N SER A 513 6.03 31.30 9.37
CA SER A 513 5.63 30.88 10.71
C SER A 513 4.15 31.15 10.95
N ALA A 514 3.71 32.41 10.77
CA ALA A 514 2.35 32.81 11.07
C ALA A 514 1.31 32.12 10.15
N ALA A 515 1.60 32.00 8.84
CA ALA A 515 0.66 31.35 7.91
C ALA A 515 0.56 29.86 8.17
N ASN A 516 1.68 29.14 8.46
CA ASN A 516 1.65 27.74 8.85
C ASN A 516 0.85 27.53 10.15
N GLN A 517 1.04 28.36 11.16
CA GLN A 517 0.26 28.27 12.41
C GLN A 517 -1.24 28.54 12.18
N ALA A 518 -1.58 29.54 11.36
CA ALA A 518 -2.98 29.84 11.02
C ALA A 518 -3.69 28.64 10.36
N LEU A 519 -2.99 27.90 9.48
CA LEU A 519 -3.53 26.74 8.76
C LEU A 519 -3.80 25.52 9.66
N ARG A 520 -3.28 25.48 10.86
CA ARG A 520 -3.52 24.38 11.83
C ARG A 520 -4.93 24.42 12.41
N PHE A 521 -5.54 25.60 12.42
CA PHE A 521 -6.90 25.80 12.92
C PHE A 521 -7.95 25.54 11.82
N ALA A 522 -9.22 25.38 12.23
CA ALA A 522 -10.32 25.35 11.27
C ALA A 522 -10.50 26.72 10.63
N THR A 523 -10.27 26.81 9.33
CA THR A 523 -10.44 28.03 8.54
C THR A 523 -11.35 27.78 7.35
N GLY A 524 -12.19 28.76 6.99
CA GLY A 524 -12.96 28.71 5.74
C GLY A 524 -12.02 28.71 4.51
N ALA A 525 -12.52 28.22 3.38
CA ALA A 525 -11.73 28.08 2.15
C ALA A 525 -10.99 29.37 1.76
N THR A 526 -11.63 30.54 1.88
CA THR A 526 -11.04 31.85 1.54
C THR A 526 -9.79 32.15 2.36
N ILE A 527 -9.85 31.93 3.68
CA ILE A 527 -8.68 32.17 4.58
C ILE A 527 -7.59 31.13 4.31
N ARG A 528 -7.95 29.88 4.13
CA ARG A 528 -7.00 28.81 3.76
C ARG A 528 -6.24 29.18 2.47
N ASP A 529 -6.94 29.59 1.42
CA ASP A 529 -6.33 29.97 0.14
C ASP A 529 -5.45 31.22 0.29
N GLU A 530 -5.84 32.16 1.14
CA GLU A 530 -5.03 33.32 1.45
C GLU A 530 -3.72 32.95 2.14
N MET A 531 -3.77 32.11 3.16
CA MET A 531 -2.58 31.64 3.87
C MET A 531 -1.65 30.82 2.97
N LEU A 532 -2.18 29.96 2.11
CA LEU A 532 -1.40 29.23 1.12
C LEU A 532 -0.73 30.16 0.10
N ARG A 533 -1.41 31.27 -0.30
CA ARG A 533 -0.78 32.30 -1.16
C ARG A 533 0.35 33.02 -0.46
N ILE A 534 0.20 33.34 0.84
CA ILE A 534 1.27 33.96 1.63
C ILE A 534 2.47 33.00 1.72
N LEU A 535 2.25 31.72 1.93
CA LEU A 535 3.32 30.71 1.96
C LEU A 535 4.04 30.58 0.62
N ARG A 536 3.31 30.54 -0.51
CA ARG A 536 3.94 30.54 -1.85
C ARG A 536 4.82 31.76 -2.07
N ASP A 537 4.33 32.95 -1.68
CA ASP A 537 5.09 34.18 -1.76
C ASP A 537 6.35 34.11 -0.87
N ALA A 538 6.24 33.63 0.36
CA ALA A 538 7.36 33.48 1.28
C ALA A 538 8.42 32.49 0.73
N TYR A 539 8.04 31.28 0.30
CA TYR A 539 8.98 30.29 -0.24
C TYR A 539 9.64 30.77 -1.53
N SER A 540 8.94 31.52 -2.40
CA SER A 540 9.54 32.07 -3.63
C SER A 540 10.65 33.09 -3.37
N ARG A 541 10.71 33.68 -2.19
CA ARG A 541 11.73 34.66 -1.78
C ARG A 541 12.89 34.05 -0.99
N LEU A 542 12.82 32.77 -0.62
CA LEU A 542 13.90 32.11 0.13
C LEU A 542 15.11 31.86 -0.75
N PRO A 543 16.33 32.32 -0.32
CA PRO A 543 17.55 32.05 -1.07
C PRO A 543 17.82 30.55 -1.16
N GLY A 544 18.13 30.08 -2.37
CA GLY A 544 18.48 28.66 -2.59
C GLY A 544 17.32 27.69 -2.61
N TYR A 545 16.07 28.14 -2.37
CA TYR A 545 14.91 27.31 -2.54
C TYR A 545 14.50 27.21 -4.02
N GLN A 546 14.64 26.05 -4.61
CA GLN A 546 14.13 25.75 -5.96
C GLN A 546 13.46 24.39 -5.92
N LEU A 547 12.20 24.36 -6.33
CA LEU A 547 11.54 23.09 -6.62
C LEU A 547 12.29 22.39 -7.79
N PRO A 548 12.46 21.08 -7.74
CA PRO A 548 13.03 20.34 -8.86
C PRO A 548 12.24 20.66 -10.14
N LYS A 549 12.92 21.15 -11.18
CA LYS A 549 12.29 21.28 -12.50
C LYS A 549 12.20 19.88 -13.08
N ILE A 550 10.99 19.34 -13.09
CA ILE A 550 10.69 18.03 -13.64
C ILE A 550 10.18 18.24 -15.06
N SER A 551 11.00 17.87 -16.05
CA SER A 551 10.56 17.81 -17.44
C SER A 551 10.18 16.38 -17.76
N ILE A 552 8.94 16.17 -18.23
CA ILE A 552 8.53 14.89 -18.83
C ILE A 552 9.24 14.84 -20.18
N PRO A 553 10.02 13.78 -20.46
CA PRO A 553 10.57 13.65 -21.81
C PRO A 553 9.43 13.45 -22.78
N GLU A 554 9.47 14.13 -23.90
CA GLU A 554 8.62 13.80 -25.03
C GLU A 554 9.07 12.44 -25.58
N VAL A 555 8.43 11.38 -25.13
CA VAL A 555 8.62 10.02 -25.64
C VAL A 555 7.46 9.72 -26.57
N GLY A 556 7.75 9.47 -27.82
CA GLY A 556 6.74 9.20 -28.82
C GLY A 556 6.05 10.49 -29.34
N ARG A 557 4.93 10.30 -29.98
CA ARG A 557 4.13 11.39 -30.52
C ARG A 557 3.19 11.99 -29.48
N THR A 558 3.02 13.30 -29.57
CA THR A 558 2.09 14.06 -28.72
C THR A 558 0.82 14.44 -29.48
N ALA A 559 0.82 14.31 -30.80
CA ALA A 559 -0.30 14.63 -31.67
C ALA A 559 -0.84 13.39 -32.41
N PRO A 560 -2.14 13.31 -32.69
CA PRO A 560 -2.72 12.25 -33.50
C PRO A 560 -2.25 12.33 -34.95
N ILE A 561 -2.20 11.17 -35.63
CA ILE A 561 -1.89 11.06 -37.06
C ILE A 561 -3.16 11.33 -37.83
N GLU A 562 -3.22 12.46 -38.59
CA GLU A 562 -4.37 12.89 -39.38
C GLU A 562 -4.35 12.34 -40.81
N SER A 563 -3.14 12.19 -41.40
CA SER A 563 -2.99 11.75 -42.80
C SER A 563 -2.50 10.29 -42.92
N ALA A 564 -2.53 9.75 -44.15
CA ALA A 564 -2.16 8.37 -44.46
C ALA A 564 -0.65 8.03 -44.29
N ALA A 565 0.09 8.74 -43.44
CA ALA A 565 1.45 8.36 -43.06
C ALA A 565 1.42 6.99 -42.39
N THR A 566 2.24 6.08 -42.89
CA THR A 566 2.39 4.74 -42.29
C THR A 566 2.86 4.90 -40.85
N PRO A 567 2.15 4.34 -39.82
CA PRO A 567 2.67 4.34 -38.47
C PRO A 567 4.02 3.59 -38.42
N PRO A 568 4.91 3.92 -37.49
CA PRO A 568 6.14 3.17 -37.35
C PRO A 568 5.82 1.69 -37.16
N SER A 569 6.40 0.83 -37.98
CA SER A 569 6.24 -0.64 -37.92
C SER A 569 7.24 -1.30 -36.99
N ASP A 570 7.99 -0.48 -36.24
CA ASP A 570 8.99 -0.91 -35.28
C ASP A 570 8.33 -1.26 -33.94
N ASP A 571 8.53 -2.49 -33.46
CA ASP A 571 8.06 -3.02 -32.18
C ASP A 571 9.11 -2.83 -31.06
N SER A 572 10.05 -1.88 -31.22
CA SER A 572 10.99 -1.51 -30.17
C SER A 572 10.27 -0.98 -28.92
N HIS A 573 10.88 -1.18 -27.75
CA HIS A 573 10.36 -0.66 -26.47
C HIS A 573 10.05 0.84 -26.51
N GLN A 574 10.83 1.63 -27.27
CA GLN A 574 10.62 3.06 -27.42
C GLN A 574 9.34 3.37 -28.18
N THR A 575 9.07 2.68 -29.28
CA THR A 575 7.86 2.82 -30.08
C THR A 575 6.63 2.38 -29.29
N ILE A 576 6.70 1.20 -28.65
CA ILE A 576 5.62 0.68 -27.80
C ILE A 576 5.32 1.65 -26.64
N ALA A 577 6.34 2.11 -25.91
CA ALA A 577 6.20 3.10 -24.86
C ALA A 577 5.53 4.39 -25.36
N GLY A 578 5.99 4.90 -26.50
CA GLY A 578 5.45 6.10 -27.13
C GLY A 578 3.96 5.99 -27.45
N GLU A 579 3.52 4.87 -28.05
CA GLU A 579 2.11 4.61 -28.35
C GLU A 579 1.25 4.47 -27.07
N LEU A 580 1.72 3.71 -26.09
CA LEU A 580 0.99 3.52 -24.81
C LEU A 580 0.86 4.83 -24.03
N LEU A 581 1.94 5.63 -23.94
CA LEU A 581 1.92 6.92 -23.26
C LEU A 581 1.06 7.95 -24.01
N PHE A 582 1.05 7.93 -25.36
CA PHE A 582 0.13 8.72 -26.17
C PHE A 582 -1.33 8.42 -25.81
N LEU A 583 -1.67 7.15 -25.56
CA LEU A 583 -3.01 6.71 -25.16
C LEU A 583 -3.33 6.96 -23.68
N GLY A 584 -2.35 7.34 -22.85
CA GLY A 584 -2.50 7.50 -21.39
C GLY A 584 -2.41 6.21 -20.58
N LEU A 585 -1.92 5.14 -21.19
CA LEU A 585 -1.79 3.83 -20.57
C LEU A 585 -0.43 3.70 -19.86
N TYR A 586 -0.27 4.43 -18.75
CA TYR A 586 0.99 4.51 -17.99
C TYR A 586 1.40 3.18 -17.36
N ASP A 587 0.45 2.32 -16.95
CA ASP A 587 0.75 1.01 -16.35
C ASP A 587 1.50 0.07 -17.29
N GLU A 588 1.26 0.20 -18.59
CA GLU A 588 1.92 -0.58 -19.65
C GLU A 588 3.10 0.19 -20.25
N GLY A 589 2.94 1.49 -20.50
CA GLY A 589 3.93 2.31 -21.19
C GLY A 589 5.15 2.68 -20.33
N ALA A 590 4.97 2.94 -19.04
CA ALA A 590 6.09 3.32 -18.19
C ALA A 590 7.11 2.18 -17.98
N PRO A 591 6.73 0.90 -17.78
CA PRO A 591 7.66 -0.21 -17.77
C PRO A 591 8.45 -0.39 -19.07
N GLU A 592 7.84 -0.10 -20.23
CA GLU A 592 8.55 -0.13 -21.53
C GLU A 592 9.64 0.93 -21.59
N LEU A 593 9.40 2.15 -21.04
CA LEU A 593 10.44 3.18 -20.94
C LEU A 593 11.69 2.72 -20.19
N LEU A 594 11.53 1.82 -19.21
CA LEU A 594 12.65 1.30 -18.42
C LEU A 594 13.61 0.44 -19.26
N GLN A 595 13.20 -0.05 -20.41
CA GLN A 595 14.01 -0.81 -21.34
C GLN A 595 14.74 0.09 -22.36
N THR A 596 14.52 1.39 -22.33
CA THR A 596 15.09 2.36 -23.27
C THR A 596 16.27 3.12 -22.64
N PRO A 597 17.13 3.77 -23.43
CA PRO A 597 18.19 4.64 -22.91
C PRO A 597 17.69 5.80 -22.03
N ILE A 598 16.42 6.20 -22.16
CA ILE A 598 15.77 7.24 -21.36
C ILE A 598 15.76 6.85 -19.88
N ALA A 599 15.75 5.55 -19.56
CA ALA A 599 15.81 5.02 -18.21
C ALA A 599 17.08 5.41 -17.42
N LYS A 600 18.12 5.93 -18.07
CA LYS A 600 19.33 6.44 -17.42
C LYS A 600 19.07 7.76 -16.67
N SER A 601 17.98 8.47 -16.97
CA SER A 601 17.57 9.69 -16.29
C SER A 601 16.35 9.41 -15.41
N ASP A 602 16.55 9.35 -14.09
CA ASP A 602 15.43 9.16 -13.14
C ASP A 602 14.41 10.31 -13.23
N TYR A 603 14.85 11.54 -13.54
CA TYR A 603 13.94 12.67 -13.78
C TYR A 603 13.01 12.41 -14.96
N ALA A 604 13.55 11.89 -16.06
CA ALA A 604 12.81 11.67 -17.29
C ALA A 604 11.70 10.63 -17.13
N ILE A 605 11.91 9.59 -16.32
CA ILE A 605 10.95 8.50 -16.13
C ILE A 605 10.06 8.68 -14.90
N SER A 606 10.37 9.65 -14.01
CA SER A 606 9.70 9.77 -12.70
C SER A 606 8.20 9.96 -12.81
N LEU A 607 7.74 10.85 -13.67
CA LEU A 607 6.30 11.12 -13.78
C LEU A 607 5.53 9.99 -14.49
N PRO A 608 6.00 9.44 -15.64
CA PRO A 608 5.39 8.24 -16.19
C PRO A 608 5.32 7.08 -15.20
N CYS A 609 6.41 6.82 -14.44
CA CYS A 609 6.42 5.78 -13.43
C CYS A 609 5.51 6.11 -12.22
N ALA A 610 5.38 7.38 -11.83
CA ALA A 610 4.47 7.78 -10.76
C ALA A 610 3.01 7.49 -11.09
N ARG A 611 2.64 7.62 -12.37
CA ARG A 611 1.30 7.34 -12.89
C ARG A 611 1.07 5.87 -13.26
N GLY A 612 2.14 5.08 -13.38
CA GLY A 612 2.10 3.70 -13.87
C GLY A 612 2.73 2.65 -12.95
N GLY A 613 2.87 1.42 -13.47
CA GLY A 613 3.28 0.22 -12.73
C GLY A 613 4.72 0.20 -12.18
N CYS A 614 5.54 1.25 -12.41
CA CYS A 614 6.91 1.37 -11.89
C CYS A 614 7.07 2.43 -10.77
N ALA A 615 5.99 2.76 -10.06
CA ALA A 615 5.98 3.77 -9.00
C ALA A 615 7.02 3.53 -7.89
N SER A 616 7.41 2.28 -7.63
CA SER A 616 8.46 1.95 -6.66
C SER A 616 9.80 2.62 -7.01
N ARG A 617 10.14 2.74 -8.29
CA ARG A 617 11.34 3.44 -8.75
C ARG A 617 11.24 4.95 -8.49
N THR A 618 10.07 5.53 -8.75
CA THR A 618 9.82 6.94 -8.48
C THR A 618 9.95 7.26 -6.99
N VAL A 619 9.36 6.46 -6.10
CA VAL A 619 9.48 6.65 -4.65
C VAL A 619 10.94 6.60 -4.22
N LYS A 620 11.71 5.61 -4.69
CA LYS A 620 13.13 5.47 -4.34
C LYS A 620 13.94 6.71 -4.77
N PHE A 621 13.66 7.25 -5.95
CA PHE A 621 14.29 8.47 -6.47
C PHE A 621 13.84 9.72 -5.73
N SER A 622 12.55 9.87 -5.42
CA SER A 622 11.96 11.10 -4.90
C SER A 622 12.11 11.27 -3.38
N GLU A 623 12.26 10.20 -2.61
CA GLU A 623 12.43 10.29 -1.13
C GLU A 623 13.60 11.22 -0.71
N PRO A 624 14.81 11.15 -1.30
CA PRO A 624 15.88 12.11 -0.98
C PRO A 624 15.53 13.55 -1.33
N LEU A 625 14.82 13.77 -2.45
CA LEU A 625 14.40 15.11 -2.88
C LEU A 625 13.33 15.69 -1.95
N LEU A 626 12.38 14.86 -1.52
CA LEU A 626 11.37 15.27 -0.55
C LEU A 626 12.01 15.73 0.77
N ARG A 627 13.06 15.02 1.24
CA ARG A 627 13.82 15.39 2.43
C ARG A 627 14.65 16.68 2.28
N SER A 628 14.91 17.11 1.05
CA SER A 628 15.59 18.40 0.80
C SER A 628 14.66 19.61 0.87
N LEU A 629 13.34 19.40 0.90
CA LEU A 629 12.38 20.47 1.10
C LEU A 629 12.46 20.98 2.55
N PRO A 630 12.13 22.28 2.79
CA PRO A 630 11.99 22.77 4.15
C PRO A 630 11.02 21.92 4.97
N GLU A 631 11.37 21.64 6.22
CA GLU A 631 10.57 20.79 7.11
C GLU A 631 9.14 21.30 7.35
N ASP A 632 8.90 22.58 7.12
CA ASP A 632 7.61 23.26 7.24
C ASP A 632 6.91 23.46 5.88
N TYR A 633 7.38 22.83 4.80
CA TYR A 633 6.80 22.95 3.47
C TYR A 633 5.55 22.05 3.31
N ARG A 634 4.43 22.67 2.96
CA ARG A 634 3.15 21.99 2.82
C ARG A 634 3.00 21.28 1.47
N PRO A 635 2.53 20.02 1.44
CA PRO A 635 2.29 19.28 0.19
C PRO A 635 1.35 20.02 -0.78
N GLU A 636 0.37 20.79 -0.29
CA GLU A 636 -0.57 21.59 -1.09
C GLU A 636 0.09 22.72 -1.89
N LEU A 637 1.33 23.08 -1.58
CA LEU A 637 2.10 24.08 -2.31
C LEU A 637 2.83 23.52 -3.52
N LEU A 638 2.98 22.19 -3.60
CA LEU A 638 3.65 21.53 -4.72
C LEU A 638 2.85 21.71 -6.02
N PRO A 639 3.52 21.97 -7.15
CA PRO A 639 2.91 21.77 -8.45
C PRO A 639 2.43 20.31 -8.57
N LEU A 640 1.29 20.09 -9.23
CA LEU A 640 0.67 18.76 -9.28
C LEU A 640 1.64 17.67 -9.77
N GLU A 641 2.41 17.93 -10.81
CA GLU A 641 3.38 17.00 -11.38
C GLU A 641 4.50 16.62 -10.37
N VAL A 642 4.95 17.60 -9.57
CA VAL A 642 5.93 17.37 -8.51
C VAL A 642 5.30 16.57 -7.37
N ALA A 643 4.07 16.91 -7.01
CA ALA A 643 3.30 16.20 -6.00
C ALA A 643 3.07 14.73 -6.39
N GLU A 644 2.74 14.45 -7.66
CA GLU A 644 2.59 13.08 -8.19
C GLU A 644 3.89 12.28 -8.12
N ILE A 645 5.04 12.91 -8.28
CA ILE A 645 6.34 12.23 -8.14
C ILE A 645 6.66 11.92 -6.67
N PHE A 646 6.40 12.84 -5.76
CA PHE A 646 6.64 12.60 -4.32
C PHE A 646 5.61 11.68 -3.67
N TYR A 647 4.38 11.75 -4.15
CA TYR A 647 3.23 10.98 -3.69
C TYR A 647 2.53 10.32 -4.88
N PRO A 648 3.15 9.31 -5.50
CA PRO A 648 2.59 8.66 -6.69
C PRO A 648 1.25 8.00 -6.39
N PHE A 649 0.37 7.99 -7.39
CA PHE A 649 -0.92 7.32 -7.32
C PHE A 649 -1.04 6.25 -8.43
N PRO A 650 -0.28 5.15 -8.32
CA PRO A 650 -0.38 4.03 -9.26
C PRO A 650 -1.65 3.22 -9.02
N TYR A 651 -1.96 2.31 -9.94
CA TYR A 651 -3.06 1.35 -9.83
C TYR A 651 -4.43 1.99 -9.63
N ARG A 652 -4.66 3.18 -10.20
CA ARG A 652 -5.91 3.96 -10.04
C ARG A 652 -7.15 3.13 -10.37
N ASP A 653 -7.14 2.41 -11.50
CA ASP A 653 -8.24 1.57 -11.96
C ASP A 653 -8.56 0.43 -10.98
N SER A 654 -7.54 -0.24 -10.46
CA SER A 654 -7.69 -1.32 -9.48
C SER A 654 -8.26 -0.80 -8.16
N LEU A 655 -7.77 0.36 -7.70
CA LEU A 655 -8.26 0.99 -6.47
C LEU A 655 -9.72 1.46 -6.62
N ALA A 656 -10.08 2.06 -7.74
CA ALA A 656 -11.46 2.45 -8.02
C ALA A 656 -12.39 1.24 -8.11
N ARG A 657 -11.91 0.13 -8.69
CA ARG A 657 -12.66 -1.13 -8.85
C ARG A 657 -12.89 -1.88 -7.55
N HIS A 658 -11.91 -1.85 -6.64
CA HIS A 658 -11.91 -2.72 -5.47
C HIS A 658 -12.05 -1.98 -4.13
N ALA A 659 -11.40 -0.83 -3.93
CA ALA A 659 -11.42 -0.11 -2.66
C ALA A 659 -12.71 0.73 -2.49
N ALA A 660 -13.01 1.60 -3.44
CA ALA A 660 -14.15 2.50 -3.34
C ALA A 660 -15.51 1.80 -3.14
N PRO A 661 -15.86 0.70 -3.86
CA PRO A 661 -17.13 0.00 -3.65
C PRO A 661 -17.22 -0.73 -2.30
N ARG A 662 -16.10 -0.91 -1.60
CA ARG A 662 -16.02 -1.49 -0.26
C ARG A 662 -16.04 -0.45 0.86
N GLY A 663 -16.18 0.83 0.52
CA GLY A 663 -16.14 1.94 1.47
C GLY A 663 -14.74 2.22 2.03
N VAL A 664 -13.69 1.73 1.35
CA VAL A 664 -12.30 2.00 1.70
C VAL A 664 -11.81 3.17 0.86
N ASP A 665 -11.34 4.23 1.52
CA ASP A 665 -10.73 5.37 0.79
C ASP A 665 -9.50 4.87 -0.01
N PRO A 666 -9.48 5.05 -1.34
CA PRO A 666 -8.35 4.65 -2.18
C PRO A 666 -7.01 5.23 -1.72
N ARG A 667 -7.01 6.44 -1.14
CA ARG A 667 -5.80 7.12 -0.61
C ARG A 667 -5.26 6.41 0.63
N PHE A 668 -6.14 5.83 1.47
CA PHE A 668 -5.72 5.02 2.61
C PHE A 668 -5.13 3.68 2.16
N ALA A 669 -5.79 2.99 1.22
CA ALA A 669 -5.27 1.76 0.64
C ALA A 669 -3.88 1.97 -0.01
N LEU A 670 -3.72 3.11 -0.69
CA LEU A 670 -2.46 3.51 -1.30
C LEU A 670 -1.36 3.77 -0.26
N SER A 671 -1.72 4.35 0.90
CA SER A 671 -0.79 4.60 2.00
C SER A 671 -0.28 3.31 2.63
N ILE A 672 -1.15 2.29 2.75
CA ILE A 672 -0.77 0.93 3.14
C ILE A 672 0.23 0.35 2.13
N ALA A 673 -0.11 0.33 0.83
CA ALA A 673 0.76 -0.22 -0.22
C ALA A 673 2.14 0.49 -0.28
N ARG A 674 2.16 1.81 -0.04
CA ARG A 674 3.42 2.57 0.06
C ARG A 674 4.27 2.11 1.24
N GLN A 675 3.67 1.92 2.40
CA GLN A 675 4.39 1.49 3.59
C GLN A 675 4.86 0.04 3.49
N GLU A 676 4.06 -0.85 2.90
CA GLU A 676 4.39 -2.27 2.77
C GLU A 676 5.56 -2.51 1.81
N THR A 677 5.50 -1.95 0.60
CA THR A 677 6.40 -2.34 -0.49
C THR A 677 6.98 -1.18 -1.29
N ARG A 678 6.65 0.06 -0.95
CA ARG A 678 6.86 1.21 -1.85
C ARG A 678 6.36 0.92 -3.27
N TYR A 679 5.20 0.28 -3.37
CA TYR A 679 4.53 -0.14 -4.62
C TYR A 679 5.27 -1.21 -5.44
N ASN A 680 6.16 -2.00 -4.84
CA ASN A 680 6.75 -3.16 -5.52
C ASN A 680 5.81 -4.38 -5.42
N PRO A 681 5.17 -4.83 -6.51
CA PRO A 681 4.23 -5.95 -6.46
C PRO A 681 4.90 -7.31 -6.32
N ARG A 682 6.23 -7.40 -6.50
CA ARG A 682 6.99 -8.65 -6.42
C ARG A 682 7.73 -8.84 -5.10
N GLU A 683 7.43 -8.01 -4.10
CA GLU A 683 8.08 -8.08 -2.80
C GLU A 683 7.62 -9.32 -2.02
N LYS A 684 8.59 -9.98 -1.37
CA LYS A 684 8.35 -11.03 -0.39
C LYS A 684 9.15 -10.72 0.87
N SER A 685 8.46 -10.61 2.01
CA SER A 685 9.09 -10.30 3.28
C SER A 685 9.78 -11.51 3.92
N VAL A 686 10.57 -11.24 4.94
CA VAL A 686 11.16 -12.28 5.82
C VAL A 686 10.11 -13.11 6.57
N SER A 687 8.88 -12.63 6.68
CA SER A 687 7.73 -13.35 7.23
C SER A 687 6.89 -14.04 6.17
N ALA A 688 7.44 -14.20 4.96
CA ALA A 688 6.79 -14.78 3.78
C ALA A 688 5.50 -14.08 3.34
N ALA A 689 5.30 -12.81 3.71
CA ALA A 689 4.23 -12.00 3.16
C ALA A 689 4.53 -11.66 1.70
N ARG A 690 3.52 -11.67 0.83
CA ARG A 690 3.67 -11.58 -0.64
C ARG A 690 2.93 -10.40 -1.23
N GLY A 691 3.54 -9.85 -2.28
CA GLY A 691 2.93 -8.89 -3.20
C GLY A 691 2.78 -7.49 -2.64
N LEU A 692 2.11 -6.64 -3.42
CA LEU A 692 1.93 -5.20 -3.17
C LEU A 692 1.43 -4.86 -1.76
N MET A 693 0.54 -5.69 -1.22
CA MET A 693 -0.17 -5.47 0.04
C MET A 693 0.31 -6.40 1.17
N GLN A 694 1.38 -7.20 0.95
CA GLN A 694 2.08 -8.03 1.92
C GLN A 694 1.18 -9.00 2.72
N PHE A 695 0.40 -9.83 2.01
CA PHE A 695 -0.40 -10.86 2.68
C PHE A 695 0.42 -12.10 3.05
N ILE A 696 0.27 -12.56 4.29
CA ILE A 696 0.70 -13.90 4.71
C ILE A 696 -0.34 -14.94 4.31
N ALA A 697 0.10 -16.20 4.15
CA ALA A 697 -0.74 -17.27 3.60
C ALA A 697 -2.06 -17.49 4.37
N SER A 698 -2.04 -17.43 5.70
CA SER A 698 -3.25 -17.63 6.53
C SER A 698 -4.32 -16.56 6.27
N THR A 699 -3.93 -15.28 6.27
CA THR A 699 -4.84 -14.15 6.01
C THR A 699 -5.32 -14.18 4.56
N ALA A 700 -4.43 -14.48 3.60
CA ALA A 700 -4.81 -14.59 2.20
C ALA A 700 -5.84 -15.68 1.96
N ASN A 701 -5.65 -16.89 2.52
CA ASN A 701 -6.62 -17.99 2.40
C ASN A 701 -7.99 -17.63 3.00
N GLN A 702 -7.99 -16.94 4.14
CA GLN A 702 -9.24 -16.45 4.76
C GLN A 702 -9.97 -15.46 3.85
N ILE A 703 -9.26 -14.49 3.26
CA ILE A 703 -9.84 -13.52 2.34
C ILE A 703 -10.29 -14.18 1.04
N ALA A 704 -9.52 -15.14 0.49
CA ALA A 704 -9.92 -15.91 -0.69
C ALA A 704 -11.24 -16.66 -0.46
N ALA A 705 -11.39 -17.28 0.71
CA ALA A 705 -12.63 -17.96 1.11
C ALA A 705 -13.82 -16.99 1.20
N GLN A 706 -13.63 -15.80 1.79
CA GLN A 706 -14.66 -14.76 1.85
C GLN A 706 -15.07 -14.25 0.47
N LEU A 707 -14.13 -14.18 -0.47
CA LEU A 707 -14.36 -13.77 -1.85
C LEU A 707 -14.89 -14.89 -2.75
N GLY A 708 -14.96 -16.13 -2.25
CA GLY A 708 -15.40 -17.32 -3.03
C GLY A 708 -14.40 -17.79 -4.09
N LEU A 709 -13.12 -17.41 -3.96
CA LEU A 709 -12.05 -17.75 -4.91
C LEU A 709 -11.50 -19.15 -4.60
N ARG A 710 -12.01 -20.19 -5.31
CA ARG A 710 -11.64 -21.61 -5.05
C ARG A 710 -10.26 -21.99 -5.60
N ASP A 711 -9.83 -21.36 -6.68
CA ASP A 711 -8.59 -21.66 -7.40
C ASP A 711 -7.46 -20.69 -7.05
N PHE A 712 -7.58 -19.98 -5.91
CA PHE A 712 -6.56 -19.04 -5.46
C PHE A 712 -5.26 -19.75 -5.09
N GLU A 713 -4.15 -19.29 -5.65
CA GLU A 713 -2.79 -19.67 -5.27
C GLU A 713 -2.07 -18.46 -4.63
N GLN A 714 -1.12 -18.74 -3.71
CA GLN A 714 -0.38 -17.67 -3.02
C GLN A 714 0.40 -16.76 -3.98
N ASP A 715 0.82 -17.28 -5.13
CA ASP A 715 1.54 -16.54 -6.15
C ASP A 715 0.65 -15.51 -6.88
N ASP A 716 -0.69 -15.65 -6.81
CA ASP A 716 -1.62 -14.65 -7.36
C ASP A 716 -1.50 -13.29 -6.69
N LEU A 717 -0.98 -13.25 -5.45
CA LEU A 717 -0.72 -12.00 -4.71
C LEU A 717 0.38 -11.12 -5.33
N TYR A 718 1.22 -11.67 -6.22
CA TYR A 718 2.15 -10.87 -7.00
C TYR A 718 1.48 -10.10 -8.16
N ASN A 719 0.21 -10.39 -8.44
CA ASN A 719 -0.61 -9.58 -9.33
C ASN A 719 -1.17 -8.37 -8.53
N PRO A 720 -0.90 -7.11 -8.94
CA PRO A 720 -1.37 -5.92 -8.23
C PRO A 720 -2.90 -5.85 -8.07
N ASP A 721 -3.66 -6.26 -9.08
CA ASP A 721 -5.12 -6.23 -9.04
C ASP A 721 -5.67 -7.19 -7.98
N THR A 722 -5.14 -8.42 -7.93
CA THR A 722 -5.48 -9.40 -6.89
C THR A 722 -5.09 -8.90 -5.51
N ALA A 723 -3.86 -8.36 -5.36
CA ALA A 723 -3.40 -7.84 -4.08
C ALA A 723 -4.28 -6.68 -3.57
N ILE A 724 -4.69 -5.76 -4.45
CA ILE A 724 -5.58 -4.64 -4.10
C ILE A 724 -6.99 -5.13 -3.76
N LEU A 725 -7.52 -6.12 -4.49
CA LEU A 725 -8.81 -6.76 -4.14
C LEU A 725 -8.78 -7.33 -2.72
N PHE A 726 -7.73 -8.09 -2.38
CA PHE A 726 -7.55 -8.71 -1.06
C PHE A 726 -7.38 -7.64 0.03
N GLY A 727 -6.50 -6.64 -0.22
CA GLY A 727 -6.28 -5.52 0.69
C GLY A 727 -7.55 -4.73 0.95
N SER A 728 -8.32 -4.44 -0.08
CA SER A 728 -9.59 -3.72 0.04
C SER A 728 -10.63 -4.50 0.85
N GLN A 729 -10.71 -5.83 0.65
CA GLN A 729 -11.61 -6.68 1.44
C GLN A 729 -11.17 -6.75 2.90
N TYR A 730 -9.88 -6.91 3.17
CA TYR A 730 -9.34 -6.96 4.53
C TYR A 730 -9.54 -5.63 5.26
N MET A 731 -9.21 -4.50 4.64
CA MET A 731 -9.43 -3.17 5.21
C MET A 731 -10.91 -2.89 5.48
N LYS A 732 -11.83 -3.31 4.58
CA LYS A 732 -13.27 -3.23 4.85
C LYS A 732 -13.65 -3.94 6.16
N ASN A 733 -13.13 -5.16 6.37
CA ASN A 733 -13.39 -5.92 7.60
C ASN A 733 -12.86 -5.18 8.83
N LEU A 734 -11.62 -4.67 8.75
CA LEU A 734 -10.98 -3.93 9.84
C LEU A 734 -11.70 -2.61 10.16
N PHE A 735 -12.14 -1.85 9.16
CA PHE A 735 -12.94 -0.63 9.38
C PHE A 735 -14.28 -0.93 10.01
N ALA A 736 -14.92 -2.04 9.62
CA ALA A 736 -16.19 -2.47 10.24
C ALA A 736 -16.02 -2.83 11.71
N GLU A 737 -14.86 -3.35 12.11
CA GLU A 737 -14.58 -3.72 13.49
C GLU A 737 -14.06 -2.55 14.34
N PHE A 738 -13.12 -1.76 13.84
CA PHE A 738 -12.35 -0.79 14.64
C PHE A 738 -12.68 0.68 14.35
N GLY A 739 -13.26 1.00 13.23
CA GLY A 739 -13.78 2.33 12.87
C GLY A 739 -12.73 3.38 12.52
N SER A 740 -11.55 3.40 13.16
CA SER A 740 -10.53 4.44 12.95
C SER A 740 -9.38 4.00 12.06
N SER A 741 -8.84 4.92 11.25
CA SER A 741 -7.69 4.65 10.38
C SER A 741 -6.45 4.20 11.16
N GLN A 742 -6.25 4.72 12.37
CA GLN A 742 -5.14 4.33 13.23
C GLN A 742 -5.27 2.89 13.74
N ALA A 743 -6.48 2.50 14.17
CA ALA A 743 -6.74 1.13 14.60
C ALA A 743 -6.62 0.14 13.44
N VAL A 744 -7.11 0.52 12.24
CA VAL A 744 -6.96 -0.29 11.03
C VAL A 744 -5.48 -0.45 10.64
N ALA A 745 -4.70 0.63 10.64
CA ALA A 745 -3.27 0.55 10.36
C ALA A 745 -2.52 -0.30 11.41
N ALA A 746 -2.87 -0.15 12.70
CA ALA A 746 -2.30 -0.94 13.79
C ALA A 746 -2.65 -2.43 13.66
N SER A 747 -3.87 -2.76 13.25
CA SER A 747 -4.34 -4.13 13.04
C SER A 747 -3.68 -4.78 11.82
N TYR A 748 -3.55 -4.03 10.75
CA TYR A 748 -2.92 -4.50 9.51
C TYR A 748 -1.49 -5.02 9.73
N ASN A 749 -0.70 -4.32 10.55
CA ASN A 749 0.68 -4.72 10.88
C ASN A 749 0.76 -5.63 12.13
N GLY A 750 -0.07 -5.37 13.16
CA GLY A 750 0.09 -5.93 14.49
C GLY A 750 -0.84 -7.08 14.87
N SER A 751 -1.93 -7.28 14.22
CA SER A 751 -3.06 -8.20 14.40
C SER A 751 -4.27 -7.60 15.13
N GLU A 752 -5.45 -8.11 14.80
CA GLU A 752 -6.75 -7.72 15.38
C GLU A 752 -6.77 -7.91 16.90
N ASP A 753 -6.28 -9.06 17.39
CA ASP A 753 -6.25 -9.37 18.83
C ASP A 753 -5.37 -8.38 19.61
N SER A 754 -4.28 -7.92 19.03
CA SER A 754 -3.43 -6.91 19.64
C SER A 754 -4.17 -5.58 19.78
N VAL A 755 -4.89 -5.16 18.73
CA VAL A 755 -5.67 -3.91 18.73
C VAL A 755 -6.82 -3.98 19.74
N ARG A 756 -7.56 -5.10 19.81
CA ARG A 756 -8.61 -5.32 20.83
C ARG A 756 -8.05 -5.14 22.23
N ARG A 757 -6.88 -5.72 22.55
CA ARG A 757 -6.22 -5.54 23.84
C ARG A 757 -5.80 -4.10 24.10
N TRP A 758 -5.29 -3.38 23.09
CA TRP A 758 -4.89 -1.98 23.26
C TRP A 758 -6.10 -1.06 23.48
N ILE A 759 -7.21 -1.25 22.75
CA ILE A 759 -8.48 -0.53 22.98
C ILE A 759 -9.00 -0.82 24.40
N ALA A 760 -9.00 -2.08 24.83
CA ALA A 760 -9.45 -2.45 26.17
C ALA A 760 -8.63 -1.79 27.30
N ARG A 761 -7.30 -1.58 27.06
CA ARG A 761 -6.43 -0.88 28.01
C ARG A 761 -6.58 0.64 27.96
N ALA A 762 -6.86 1.19 26.77
CA ALA A 762 -7.18 2.61 26.62
C ALA A 762 -8.44 3.00 27.40
N GLY A 763 -9.41 2.09 27.48
CA GLY A 763 -10.64 2.26 28.26
C GLY A 763 -11.76 3.03 27.53
N ASP A 764 -11.47 3.54 26.33
CA ASP A 764 -12.40 4.26 25.44
C ASP A 764 -11.97 4.15 23.98
N ASN A 765 -12.73 4.77 23.09
CA ASN A 765 -12.45 4.79 21.65
C ASN A 765 -11.61 6.01 21.22
N ASP A 766 -10.98 6.74 22.15
CA ASP A 766 -10.10 7.86 21.81
C ASP A 766 -8.86 7.33 21.11
N VAL A 767 -8.65 7.79 19.87
CA VAL A 767 -7.56 7.36 19.00
C VAL A 767 -6.20 7.68 19.61
N ASP A 768 -6.05 8.78 20.33
CA ASP A 768 -4.80 9.20 20.94
C ASP A 768 -4.43 8.28 22.10
N ARG A 769 -5.44 7.84 22.86
CA ARG A 769 -5.27 6.83 23.92
C ARG A 769 -4.97 5.44 23.36
N LEU A 770 -5.59 5.06 22.24
CA LEU A 770 -5.26 3.80 21.55
C LEU A 770 -3.80 3.79 21.11
N VAL A 771 -3.33 4.83 20.44
CA VAL A 771 -1.98 4.85 19.85
C VAL A 771 -0.89 4.82 20.92
N ILE A 772 -1.07 5.47 22.06
CA ILE A 772 -0.12 5.39 23.18
C ILE A 772 -0.02 3.96 23.77
N GLU A 773 -1.09 3.15 23.66
CA GLU A 773 -1.12 1.76 24.13
C GLU A 773 -0.39 0.77 23.20
N ILE A 774 -0.07 1.14 21.96
CA ILE A 774 0.66 0.26 21.05
C ILE A 774 2.05 -0.03 21.64
N ALA A 775 2.23 -1.25 22.13
CA ALA A 775 3.47 -1.67 22.79
C ALA A 775 4.57 -2.10 21.80
N LYS A 776 4.20 -2.49 20.57
CA LYS A 776 5.14 -2.94 19.54
C LYS A 776 5.66 -1.74 18.74
N ARG A 777 6.98 -1.52 18.81
CA ARG A 777 7.65 -0.41 18.09
C ARG A 777 7.31 -0.41 16.59
N GLU A 778 7.48 -1.56 15.93
CA GLU A 778 7.23 -1.70 14.51
C GLU A 778 5.81 -1.25 14.15
N THR A 779 4.82 -1.73 14.91
CA THR A 779 3.41 -1.39 14.67
C THR A 779 3.13 0.09 14.94
N LYS A 780 3.72 0.67 16.00
CA LYS A 780 3.58 2.10 16.31
C LYS A 780 4.18 2.98 15.20
N ASP A 781 5.40 2.68 14.77
CA ASP A 781 6.07 3.36 13.65
C ASP A 781 5.30 3.19 12.33
N TYR A 782 4.70 2.03 12.13
CA TYR A 782 3.84 1.75 10.97
C TYR A 782 2.61 2.67 10.95
N VAL A 783 1.90 2.79 12.07
CA VAL A 783 0.75 3.72 12.21
C VAL A 783 1.17 5.14 11.87
N PHE A 784 2.28 5.63 12.44
CA PHE A 784 2.77 6.99 12.16
C PHE A 784 3.01 7.20 10.68
N LYS A 785 3.66 6.28 10.00
CA LYS A 785 3.99 6.40 8.57
C LYS A 785 2.75 6.34 7.68
N VAL A 786 1.87 5.35 7.91
CA VAL A 786 0.65 5.19 7.12
C VAL A 786 -0.25 6.42 7.25
N ILE A 787 -0.45 6.92 8.46
CA ILE A 787 -1.31 8.10 8.67
C ILE A 787 -0.67 9.37 8.09
N ASN A 788 0.66 9.56 8.20
CA ASN A 788 1.33 10.69 7.56
C ASN A 788 1.21 10.63 6.03
N PHE A 789 1.35 9.45 5.41
CA PHE A 789 1.12 9.30 3.97
C PHE A 789 -0.35 9.59 3.62
N TYR A 790 -1.29 9.07 4.40
CA TYR A 790 -2.71 9.28 4.15
C TYR A 790 -3.07 10.77 4.20
N ASN A 791 -2.58 11.51 5.20
CA ASN A 791 -2.77 12.95 5.31
C ASN A 791 -2.18 13.71 4.10
N ALA A 792 -0.98 13.33 3.65
CA ALA A 792 -0.38 13.92 2.46
C ALA A 792 -1.19 13.61 1.18
N TYR A 793 -1.66 12.37 1.01
CA TYR A 793 -2.53 12.00 -0.11
C TYR A 793 -3.86 12.78 -0.08
N GLN A 794 -4.46 12.98 1.10
CA GLN A 794 -5.68 13.77 1.24
C GLN A 794 -5.46 15.26 0.89
N ALA A 795 -4.29 15.80 1.22
CA ALA A 795 -3.93 17.18 0.90
C ALA A 795 -3.71 17.43 -0.60
N ILE A 796 -3.22 16.41 -1.33
CA ILE A 796 -2.86 16.51 -2.75
C ILE A 796 -4.02 16.10 -3.66
N TYR A 797 -4.68 14.98 -3.34
CA TYR A 797 -5.71 14.39 -4.20
C TYR A 797 -7.11 14.60 -3.58
N PRO A 798 -8.05 15.19 -4.34
CA PRO A 798 -9.43 15.32 -3.87
C PRO A 798 -10.05 13.93 -3.59
N SER A 799 -11.08 13.91 -2.74
CA SER A 799 -11.88 12.70 -2.54
C SER A 799 -12.54 12.33 -3.86
N THR A 800 -12.28 11.13 -4.33
CA THR A 800 -12.90 10.54 -5.53
C THR A 800 -14.29 10.00 -5.21
#